data_ad88646362c6ba3db65c6d47f51375c4
#
_entry.id   ad88646362c6ba3db65c6d47f51375c4
#
_cell.length_a   1.000
_cell.length_b   1.000
_cell.length_c   1.000
_cell.angle_alpha   90.00
_cell.angle_beta   90.00
_cell.angle_gamma   90.00
#
_symmetry.space_group_name_H-M   'P 1'
#
loop_
_entity.id
_entity.type
_entity.pdbx_description
1 polymer ?
#
loop_
_entity_poly.entity_id
_entity_poly.type
_entity_poly.pdbx_seq_one_letter_code
_entity_poly.pdbx_strand_id
1 'polypeptide(L)'
;MKIKLLLILLLTTVYSKLSAQQRIITGVVVSAEDKSPLPGVSVKIKGLDGSTVTDKDGAFKISTKNGRFIEVSYIGYKTATIEIGSATKLNVSLEQADNTLSELQIVGSRNANRTKLNSPVPVDVIDLKTLQQNSPQASVTQLLQYVSPSFHSSVSGGGDAASATSTVQLKGLGVDQVLVLVNGKRRHKSSNISWGGLGNGATGYDLNAIPVGSIDRIEILRDGAAAQYGSDAIAGVINVVLKSNPGEITASTIESIRRRGDGLTTRTNANIGLRLGTKGFLNVTGEYATQAVSLPSGNYSDGIYIGPAYGGGANTRGFDQIYTKEIDDAIIASRGIDRHFFDQRGSTNKSKDGLLSFNAAIPLKDGFEVYSFGGISHRNSQFTAVYRLPGWTERNNTFVYPDGFLPAMDNIITDQSFAVGVKGKVSGWNFDVSNVYGRNAFDNIISNTLNASLGQKTPRTFNAGSYNASQNSGSLDFSRKFDKVLNGLNVAFGGQYRVETYQIIAGEEGSYSKADLSTIYSIGYTTGGIPYFVAAGSTPLNGLSPGSQIHAGFRPSNEVNVKRSISAAYADLELNVTDKWLLSGAVRVENYSDFGSVTTYKAATRYGFAKWLAVRGGFNTGFRAPDLAQFYYTETSTTFQNGVAIDQVTANNVNPATRALGIPALQPEKSKGYSAGITSQPIQNVEITIDAYQVDIKDRVGNTGRFSATDANLPADVRALFVQTGTVQAKFFYNSFSTRTRGIEFTGSYRFLLPNGGNVAFLAGANLQETTLTKVNTPKGLEAYRYIIFDESEEVRVTRSIPKTKITLQGTYNINKFNFLLRSVYFGSVSAVSQLNANFPKPDYYYQTYSPIWITDISAGYRITPVLQATVGVNNLFNVLGDYSIPAPGSNITRTNSPSAAQSGTSTGLQPFIRLSATFK
;
A
#
# COMPACT_ATOMS: atom_id res chain seq x y z
N MET A 1 -65.89 35.39 -35.34
CA MET A 1 -65.25 34.30 -36.13
C MET A 1 -64.21 34.76 -37.16
N LYS A 2 -64.15 36.06 -37.51
CA LYS A 2 -63.19 36.55 -38.56
C LYS A 2 -61.82 36.92 -38.05
N ILE A 3 -61.59 37.12 -36.72
CA ILE A 3 -60.30 37.46 -36.14
C ILE A 3 -59.44 36.21 -35.84
N LYS A 4 -60.08 35.04 -35.58
CA LYS A 4 -59.34 33.76 -35.32
C LYS A 4 -58.77 33.18 -36.61
N LEU A 5 -59.36 33.48 -37.80
CA LEU A 5 -58.86 33.02 -39.11
C LEU A 5 -57.62 33.86 -39.56
N LEU A 6 -57.57 35.13 -39.18
CA LEU A 6 -56.42 35.99 -39.51
C LEU A 6 -55.20 35.67 -38.68
N LEU A 7 -55.36 35.24 -37.43
CA LEU A 7 -54.25 34.82 -36.56
C LEU A 7 -53.66 33.45 -36.98
N ILE A 8 -54.46 32.55 -37.52
CA ILE A 8 -54.00 31.23 -38.02
C ILE A 8 -53.28 31.43 -39.36
N LEU A 9 -53.71 32.40 -40.17
CA LEU A 9 -53.03 32.73 -41.45
C LEU A 9 -51.70 33.46 -41.25
N LEU A 10 -51.60 34.27 -40.15
CA LEU A 10 -50.33 34.92 -39.75
C LEU A 10 -49.33 33.93 -39.11
N LEU A 11 -49.81 32.92 -38.41
CA LEU A 11 -48.97 31.87 -37.84
C LEU A 11 -48.47 30.88 -38.89
N THR A 12 -49.16 30.71 -40.02
CA THR A 12 -48.71 29.81 -41.12
C THR A 12 -47.70 30.46 -42.06
N THR A 13 -47.60 31.78 -42.08
CA THR A 13 -46.58 32.50 -42.90
C THR A 13 -45.24 32.69 -42.20
N VAL A 14 -45.14 32.48 -40.86
CA VAL A 14 -43.91 32.54 -40.12
C VAL A 14 -43.17 31.14 -40.10
N TYR A 15 -43.83 30.08 -40.53
CA TYR A 15 -43.19 28.77 -40.78
C TYR A 15 -42.62 28.63 -42.21
N SER A 16 -42.22 29.75 -42.85
CA SER A 16 -41.31 29.65 -43.98
C SER A 16 -39.94 29.12 -43.53
N LYS A 17 -39.71 27.92 -43.90
CA LYS A 17 -38.46 27.16 -43.79
C LYS A 17 -37.23 28.07 -43.85
N LEU A 18 -36.64 28.42 -42.72
CA LEU A 18 -35.18 28.57 -42.67
C LEU A 18 -34.61 27.16 -42.85
N SER A 19 -34.53 26.67 -44.05
CA SER A 19 -33.66 25.58 -44.46
C SER A 19 -32.24 26.13 -44.28
N ALA A 20 -31.66 25.95 -43.09
CA ALA A 20 -30.26 26.21 -42.88
C ALA A 20 -29.48 25.37 -43.90
N GLN A 21 -28.90 26.05 -44.88
CA GLN A 21 -28.19 25.46 -46.01
C GLN A 21 -27.03 24.65 -45.48
N GLN A 22 -27.06 23.34 -45.64
CA GLN A 22 -26.02 22.43 -45.17
C GLN A 22 -24.75 22.74 -45.97
N ARG A 23 -23.77 23.26 -45.29
CA ARG A 23 -22.47 23.63 -45.85
C ARG A 23 -21.52 22.47 -45.77
N ILE A 24 -20.92 22.12 -46.92
CA ILE A 24 -19.91 21.09 -47.01
C ILE A 24 -18.54 21.78 -46.96
N ILE A 25 -17.70 21.31 -46.04
CA ILE A 25 -16.32 21.76 -45.91
C ILE A 25 -15.42 20.60 -46.31
N THR A 26 -14.49 20.88 -47.21
CA THR A 26 -13.50 19.94 -47.67
C THR A 26 -12.10 20.44 -47.24
N GLY A 27 -11.13 19.56 -47.16
CA GLY A 27 -9.77 19.98 -46.81
C GLY A 27 -8.78 18.86 -46.90
N VAL A 28 -7.52 19.19 -46.65
CA VAL A 28 -6.41 18.25 -46.55
C VAL A 28 -5.70 18.50 -45.25
N VAL A 29 -5.34 17.44 -44.53
CA VAL A 29 -4.53 17.47 -43.34
C VAL A 29 -3.15 16.91 -43.66
N VAL A 30 -2.11 17.70 -43.37
CA VAL A 30 -0.72 17.35 -43.61
C VAL A 30 0.12 17.52 -42.33
N SER A 31 1.26 16.83 -42.26
CA SER A 31 2.27 17.06 -41.23
C SER A 31 2.92 18.43 -41.41
N ALA A 32 3.11 19.18 -40.34
CA ALA A 32 3.80 20.46 -40.36
C ALA A 32 5.29 20.34 -40.71
N GLU A 33 5.90 19.20 -40.38
CA GLU A 33 7.33 18.95 -40.49
C GLU A 33 7.76 18.61 -41.94
N ASP A 34 7.10 17.65 -42.56
CA ASP A 34 7.49 17.13 -43.88
C ASP A 34 6.44 17.32 -44.97
N LYS A 35 5.31 17.97 -44.64
CA LYS A 35 4.16 18.21 -45.53
C LYS A 35 3.53 16.92 -46.10
N SER A 36 3.86 15.75 -45.54
CA SER A 36 3.22 14.49 -45.94
C SER A 36 1.73 14.50 -45.56
N PRO A 37 0.84 13.91 -46.40
CA PRO A 37 -0.56 13.77 -46.04
C PRO A 37 -0.75 12.83 -44.86
N LEU A 38 -1.69 13.15 -43.96
CA LEU A 38 -1.99 12.38 -42.78
C LEU A 38 -3.32 11.64 -42.92
N PRO A 39 -3.33 10.33 -43.22
CA PRO A 39 -4.52 9.52 -43.28
C PRO A 39 -5.04 9.16 -41.90
N GLY A 40 -6.37 9.02 -41.74
CA GLY A 40 -6.99 8.58 -40.49
C GLY A 40 -7.11 9.67 -39.42
N VAL A 41 -6.85 10.93 -39.75
CA VAL A 41 -7.03 12.09 -38.83
C VAL A 41 -8.51 12.29 -38.56
N SER A 42 -8.88 12.38 -37.29
CA SER A 42 -10.25 12.70 -36.86
C SER A 42 -10.52 14.20 -37.03
N VAL A 43 -11.54 14.55 -37.77
CA VAL A 43 -12.02 15.91 -37.99
C VAL A 43 -13.44 16.00 -37.43
N LYS A 44 -13.64 16.82 -36.39
CA LYS A 44 -14.94 16.99 -35.73
C LYS A 44 -15.37 18.45 -35.76
N ILE A 45 -16.68 18.68 -35.79
CA ILE A 45 -17.23 20.01 -35.59
C ILE A 45 -17.34 20.26 -34.08
N LYS A 46 -16.66 21.30 -33.58
CA LYS A 46 -16.62 21.58 -32.15
C LYS A 46 -17.99 22.01 -31.63
N GLY A 47 -18.49 21.27 -30.64
CA GLY A 47 -19.79 21.55 -30.00
C GLY A 47 -21.04 21.06 -30.78
N LEU A 48 -20.86 20.30 -31.85
CA LEU A 48 -21.96 19.70 -32.61
C LEU A 48 -21.68 18.23 -32.99
N ASP A 49 -22.72 17.44 -33.20
CA ASP A 49 -22.59 16.07 -33.68
C ASP A 49 -22.22 16.10 -35.19
N GLY A 50 -20.99 15.71 -35.49
CA GLY A 50 -20.47 15.59 -36.82
C GLY A 50 -18.96 15.32 -36.79
N SER A 51 -18.56 14.18 -37.32
CA SER A 51 -17.16 13.81 -37.46
C SER A 51 -16.89 13.06 -38.72
N THR A 52 -15.67 13.19 -39.25
CA THR A 52 -15.15 12.42 -40.37
C THR A 52 -13.70 12.07 -40.12
N VAL A 53 -13.12 11.21 -40.94
CA VAL A 53 -11.67 10.90 -40.88
C VAL A 53 -11.08 11.19 -42.26
N THR A 54 -9.81 11.56 -42.31
CA THR A 54 -9.08 11.79 -43.56
C THR A 54 -8.81 10.47 -44.26
N ASP A 55 -8.88 10.51 -45.61
CA ASP A 55 -8.53 9.39 -46.48
C ASP A 55 -6.99 9.20 -46.62
N LYS A 56 -6.57 8.29 -47.53
CA LYS A 56 -5.16 7.97 -47.77
C LYS A 56 -4.31 9.17 -48.24
N ASP A 57 -4.94 10.19 -48.82
CA ASP A 57 -4.32 11.41 -49.34
C ASP A 57 -4.45 12.58 -48.34
N GLY A 58 -4.87 12.29 -47.11
CA GLY A 58 -5.09 13.25 -46.04
C GLY A 58 -6.33 14.12 -46.26
N ALA A 59 -7.18 13.83 -47.26
CA ALA A 59 -8.32 14.64 -47.60
C ALA A 59 -9.54 14.29 -46.71
N PHE A 60 -10.33 15.29 -46.35
CA PHE A 60 -11.59 15.12 -45.61
C PHE A 60 -12.74 15.89 -46.20
N LYS A 61 -13.95 15.45 -45.93
CA LYS A 61 -15.20 16.11 -46.22
C LYS A 61 -16.13 16.01 -45.04
N ILE A 62 -16.56 17.16 -44.51
CA ILE A 62 -17.45 17.23 -43.35
C ILE A 62 -18.58 18.20 -43.64
N SER A 63 -19.78 17.90 -43.18
CA SER A 63 -20.97 18.70 -43.37
C SER A 63 -21.37 19.39 -42.06
N THR A 64 -21.70 20.67 -42.13
CA THR A 64 -22.17 21.41 -40.96
C THR A 64 -23.30 22.36 -41.34
N LYS A 65 -24.20 22.59 -40.39
CA LYS A 65 -25.25 23.61 -40.55
C LYS A 65 -24.85 24.94 -39.90
N ASN A 66 -24.19 24.90 -38.73
CA ASN A 66 -23.87 26.08 -37.94
C ASN A 66 -22.51 25.95 -37.20
N GLY A 67 -21.62 25.06 -37.63
CA GLY A 67 -20.32 24.89 -37.00
C GLY A 67 -19.39 26.06 -37.23
N ARG A 68 -18.87 26.63 -36.18
CA ARG A 68 -17.91 27.76 -36.22
C ARG A 68 -16.46 27.28 -36.24
N PHE A 69 -16.17 26.13 -35.59
CA PHE A 69 -14.83 25.57 -35.46
C PHE A 69 -14.83 24.10 -35.83
N ILE A 70 -13.75 23.65 -36.48
CA ILE A 70 -13.39 22.23 -36.54
C ILE A 70 -12.24 21.95 -35.55
N GLU A 71 -12.32 20.79 -34.93
CA GLU A 71 -11.27 20.20 -34.13
C GLU A 71 -10.66 19.04 -34.90
N VAL A 72 -9.37 19.14 -35.18
CA VAL A 72 -8.61 18.16 -35.95
C VAL A 72 -7.61 17.50 -35.03
N SER A 73 -7.76 16.20 -34.81
CA SER A 73 -6.92 15.43 -33.89
C SER A 73 -6.38 14.16 -34.53
N TYR A 74 -5.10 13.90 -34.29
CA TYR A 74 -4.42 12.70 -34.75
C TYR A 74 -3.43 12.22 -33.71
N ILE A 75 -3.27 10.92 -33.58
CA ILE A 75 -2.34 10.37 -32.60
C ILE A 75 -0.92 10.74 -32.99
N GLY A 76 -0.18 11.33 -32.04
CA GLY A 76 1.16 11.84 -32.30
C GLY A 76 1.21 13.28 -32.80
N TYR A 77 0.08 13.98 -32.89
CA TYR A 77 0.01 15.36 -33.33
C TYR A 77 -0.79 16.23 -32.34
N LYS A 78 -0.43 17.53 -32.24
CA LYS A 78 -1.18 18.49 -31.42
C LYS A 78 -2.58 18.68 -32.01
N THR A 79 -3.61 18.60 -31.19
CA THR A 79 -4.98 18.87 -31.65
C THR A 79 -5.10 20.33 -32.07
N ALA A 80 -5.50 20.56 -33.32
CA ALA A 80 -5.74 21.89 -33.86
C ALA A 80 -7.22 22.23 -33.82
N THR A 81 -7.56 23.44 -33.35
CA THR A 81 -8.91 24.01 -33.48
C THR A 81 -8.86 25.14 -34.48
N ILE A 82 -9.61 25.01 -35.57
CA ILE A 82 -9.57 25.95 -36.69
C ILE A 82 -10.95 26.56 -36.91
N GLU A 83 -10.99 27.86 -37.02
CA GLU A 83 -12.23 28.58 -37.33
C GLU A 83 -12.60 28.35 -38.82
N ILE A 84 -13.81 27.91 -39.05
CA ILE A 84 -14.29 27.61 -40.39
C ILE A 84 -14.52 28.92 -41.20
N GLY A 85 -14.94 30.00 -40.52
CA GLY A 85 -15.26 31.28 -41.14
C GLY A 85 -16.15 31.13 -42.40
N SER A 86 -15.80 31.79 -43.52
CA SER A 86 -16.48 31.67 -44.83
C SER A 86 -15.87 30.58 -45.75
N ALA A 87 -14.77 29.91 -45.32
CA ALA A 87 -14.03 28.97 -46.15
C ALA A 87 -14.78 27.65 -46.38
N THR A 88 -14.82 27.15 -47.61
CA THR A 88 -15.33 25.83 -48.00
C THR A 88 -14.22 24.82 -48.19
N LYS A 89 -12.96 25.27 -48.21
CA LYS A 89 -11.77 24.43 -48.32
C LYS A 89 -10.77 24.84 -47.24
N LEU A 90 -10.27 23.89 -46.44
CA LEU A 90 -9.34 24.11 -45.34
C LEU A 90 -8.09 23.23 -45.52
N ASN A 91 -6.92 23.85 -45.52
CA ASN A 91 -5.67 23.12 -45.45
C ASN A 91 -5.16 23.19 -44.00
N VAL A 92 -5.05 22.04 -43.36
CA VAL A 92 -4.67 21.89 -41.96
C VAL A 92 -3.28 21.33 -41.88
N SER A 93 -2.39 22.03 -41.24
CA SER A 93 -1.04 21.54 -40.95
C SER A 93 -0.98 21.20 -39.45
N LEU A 94 -0.90 19.91 -39.12
CA LEU A 94 -0.74 19.47 -37.76
C LEU A 94 0.74 19.46 -37.38
N GLU A 95 1.07 20.16 -36.33
CA GLU A 95 2.37 20.00 -35.68
C GLU A 95 2.40 18.64 -35.00
N GLN A 96 3.48 17.88 -35.20
CA GLN A 96 3.71 16.73 -34.33
C GLN A 96 3.61 17.21 -32.90
N ALA A 97 2.81 16.54 -32.10
CA ALA A 97 2.95 16.67 -30.67
C ALA A 97 4.42 16.35 -30.40
N ASP A 98 5.15 17.29 -29.80
CA ASP A 98 6.50 16.98 -29.34
C ASP A 98 6.41 15.59 -28.76
N ASN A 99 7.07 14.65 -29.41
CA ASN A 99 6.89 13.21 -29.21
C ASN A 99 7.13 12.87 -27.77
N THR A 100 6.11 13.04 -26.98
CA THR A 100 6.10 12.47 -25.66
C THR A 100 4.65 12.46 -25.16
N LEU A 101 3.95 11.41 -25.52
CA LEU A 101 3.22 10.68 -24.50
C LEU A 101 4.20 9.98 -23.53
N SER A 102 5.47 10.35 -23.50
CA SER A 102 6.36 10.12 -22.38
C SER A 102 6.00 11.16 -21.34
N GLU A 103 5.14 10.74 -20.44
CA GLU A 103 4.72 11.55 -19.30
C GLU A 103 5.95 12.17 -18.63
N LEU A 104 5.96 13.50 -18.48
CA LEU A 104 7.02 14.19 -17.76
C LEU A 104 7.11 13.61 -16.36
N GLN A 105 8.28 13.10 -15.98
CA GLN A 105 8.49 12.51 -14.68
C GLN A 105 8.94 13.57 -13.67
N ILE A 106 8.46 13.46 -12.44
CA ILE A 106 8.89 14.29 -11.32
C ILE A 106 10.04 13.62 -10.55
N VAL A 107 10.05 12.27 -10.49
CA VAL A 107 11.05 11.52 -9.71
C VAL A 107 12.25 11.08 -10.54
N GLY A 108 13.39 10.96 -9.88
CA GLY A 108 14.66 10.47 -10.48
C GLY A 108 15.47 11.52 -11.22
N SER A 109 14.94 12.73 -11.42
CA SER A 109 15.64 13.88 -12.01
C SER A 109 15.10 15.17 -11.44
N ARG A 110 15.95 16.17 -11.29
CA ARG A 110 15.58 17.56 -10.97
C ARG A 110 15.38 18.41 -12.24
N ASN A 111 15.47 17.79 -13.42
CA ASN A 111 15.20 18.42 -14.70
C ASN A 111 13.75 18.14 -15.13
N ALA A 112 12.92 19.17 -15.18
CA ALA A 112 11.48 19.07 -15.47
C ALA A 112 11.11 18.47 -16.84
N ASN A 113 12.07 18.33 -17.76
CA ASN A 113 11.84 17.84 -19.12
C ASN A 113 12.28 16.38 -19.33
N ARG A 114 12.49 15.61 -18.27
CA ARG A 114 12.87 14.19 -18.38
C ARG A 114 11.63 13.31 -18.60
N THR A 115 11.82 12.31 -19.45
CA THR A 115 10.83 11.28 -19.75
C THR A 115 11.34 9.92 -19.28
N LYS A 116 10.47 8.94 -19.14
CA LYS A 116 10.78 7.56 -18.75
C LYS A 116 11.94 6.98 -19.56
N LEU A 117 11.92 7.13 -20.89
CA LEU A 117 12.95 6.57 -21.79
C LEU A 117 14.27 7.35 -21.76
N ASN A 118 14.23 8.64 -21.42
CA ASN A 118 15.40 9.51 -21.38
C ASN A 118 16.02 9.62 -19.98
N SER A 119 15.46 8.92 -19.01
CA SER A 119 15.97 8.88 -17.63
C SER A 119 17.23 8.00 -17.54
N PRO A 120 18.26 8.43 -16.80
CA PRO A 120 19.44 7.60 -16.51
C PRO A 120 19.15 6.48 -15.50
N VAL A 121 17.95 6.49 -14.90
CA VAL A 121 17.48 5.51 -13.90
C VAL A 121 16.10 4.96 -14.29
N PRO A 122 15.75 3.74 -13.88
CA PRO A 122 14.45 3.15 -14.20
C PRO A 122 13.30 3.83 -13.47
N VAL A 123 12.31 4.32 -14.22
CA VAL A 123 11.07 4.93 -13.69
C VAL A 123 9.88 4.34 -14.43
N ASP A 124 8.85 3.93 -13.68
CA ASP A 124 7.53 3.62 -14.22
C ASP A 124 6.58 4.78 -13.97
N VAL A 125 5.75 5.08 -14.94
CA VAL A 125 4.66 6.05 -14.84
C VAL A 125 3.36 5.30 -15.08
N ILE A 126 2.47 5.32 -14.10
CA ILE A 126 1.22 4.55 -14.07
C ILE A 126 0.05 5.55 -14.08
N ASP A 127 -0.64 5.65 -15.22
CA ASP A 127 -1.87 6.43 -15.35
C ASP A 127 -3.01 5.73 -14.59
N LEU A 128 -3.40 6.30 -13.46
CA LEU A 128 -4.48 5.74 -12.65
C LEU A 128 -5.86 6.03 -13.20
N LYS A 129 -6.05 7.08 -13.98
CA LYS A 129 -7.37 7.43 -14.56
C LYS A 129 -7.89 6.31 -15.44
N THR A 130 -7.06 5.82 -16.34
CA THR A 130 -7.42 4.72 -17.26
C THR A 130 -7.56 3.39 -16.53
N LEU A 131 -6.68 3.12 -15.58
CA LEU A 131 -6.70 1.87 -14.81
C LEU A 131 -7.93 1.76 -13.91
N GLN A 132 -8.30 2.83 -13.21
CA GLN A 132 -9.47 2.83 -12.32
C GLN A 132 -10.77 2.54 -13.05
N GLN A 133 -10.94 3.01 -14.27
CA GLN A 133 -12.19 2.83 -15.01
C GLN A 133 -12.49 1.37 -15.35
N ASN A 134 -11.46 0.57 -15.56
CA ASN A 134 -11.58 -0.79 -16.11
C ASN A 134 -11.13 -1.89 -15.11
N SER A 135 -10.39 -1.54 -14.06
CA SER A 135 -9.81 -2.51 -13.13
C SER A 135 -10.80 -2.93 -12.04
N PRO A 136 -10.85 -4.22 -11.66
CA PRO A 136 -11.63 -4.69 -10.53
C PRO A 136 -11.11 -4.20 -9.17
N GLN A 137 -9.86 -3.79 -9.09
CA GLN A 137 -9.25 -3.35 -7.84
C GLN A 137 -9.81 -2.00 -7.40
N ALA A 138 -10.13 -1.90 -6.11
CA ALA A 138 -10.76 -0.73 -5.54
C ALA A 138 -9.77 0.22 -4.85
N SER A 139 -8.60 -0.26 -4.40
CA SER A 139 -7.60 0.54 -3.69
C SER A 139 -6.32 0.75 -4.51
N VAL A 140 -5.55 1.79 -4.16
CA VAL A 140 -4.27 2.13 -4.80
C VAL A 140 -3.26 0.98 -4.70
N THR A 141 -3.13 0.39 -3.52
CA THR A 141 -2.18 -0.71 -3.28
C THR A 141 -2.54 -1.96 -4.06
N GLN A 142 -3.84 -2.28 -4.15
CA GLN A 142 -4.30 -3.38 -4.99
C GLN A 142 -4.03 -3.13 -6.48
N LEU A 143 -4.29 -1.92 -6.99
CA LEU A 143 -3.98 -1.56 -8.37
C LEU A 143 -2.49 -1.74 -8.67
N LEU A 144 -1.61 -1.19 -7.83
CA LEU A 144 -0.16 -1.31 -7.99
C LEU A 144 0.33 -2.75 -7.92
N GLN A 145 -0.27 -3.58 -7.04
CA GLN A 145 0.05 -5.01 -6.91
C GLN A 145 -0.13 -5.77 -8.23
N TYR A 146 -1.08 -5.35 -9.07
CA TYR A 146 -1.40 -6.02 -10.33
C TYR A 146 -0.73 -5.41 -11.56
N VAL A 147 -0.21 -4.18 -11.50
CA VAL A 147 0.36 -3.49 -12.68
C VAL A 147 1.86 -3.24 -12.58
N SER A 148 2.44 -3.18 -11.39
CA SER A 148 3.88 -2.98 -11.20
C SER A 148 4.57 -4.28 -10.79
N PRO A 149 5.51 -4.80 -11.60
CA PRO A 149 6.13 -6.11 -11.34
C PRO A 149 6.93 -6.17 -10.04
N SER A 150 7.66 -5.11 -9.70
CA SER A 150 8.48 -5.05 -8.48
C SER A 150 7.73 -4.62 -7.23
N PHE A 151 6.48 -4.20 -7.38
CA PHE A 151 5.65 -3.76 -6.26
C PHE A 151 5.00 -4.94 -5.54
N HIS A 152 5.09 -4.95 -4.22
CA HIS A 152 4.38 -5.88 -3.35
C HIS A 152 3.67 -5.11 -2.25
N SER A 153 2.49 -5.57 -1.89
CA SER A 153 1.75 -5.10 -0.71
C SER A 153 1.23 -6.32 0.03
N SER A 154 1.30 -6.29 1.34
CA SER A 154 0.66 -7.32 2.14
C SER A 154 -0.85 -7.16 2.02
N VAL A 155 -1.50 -8.03 1.26
CA VAL A 155 -2.93 -8.28 1.42
C VAL A 155 -3.05 -9.26 2.57
N SER A 156 -2.76 -8.81 3.80
CA SER A 156 -2.84 -9.71 4.95
C SER A 156 -4.28 -10.12 5.18
N GLY A 157 -4.53 -11.39 5.15
CA GLY A 157 -5.72 -11.96 5.77
C GLY A 157 -5.68 -11.60 7.26
N GLY A 158 -6.79 -11.12 7.80
CA GLY A 158 -6.91 -10.54 9.11
C GLY A 158 -6.20 -11.29 10.22
N GLY A 159 -5.72 -10.57 11.20
CA GLY A 159 -5.09 -11.16 12.38
C GLY A 159 -4.22 -10.24 13.20
N ASP A 160 -3.94 -9.03 12.73
CA ASP A 160 -3.19 -8.04 13.50
C ASP A 160 -3.53 -6.59 13.09
N ALA A 161 -3.08 -5.62 13.86
CA ALA A 161 -3.26 -4.20 13.56
C ALA A 161 -2.54 -3.78 12.26
N ALA A 162 -1.52 -4.54 11.81
CA ALA A 162 -0.81 -4.25 10.57
C ALA A 162 -1.70 -4.46 9.34
N SER A 163 -2.70 -5.33 9.42
CA SER A 163 -3.69 -5.53 8.36
C SER A 163 -4.62 -4.33 8.14
N ALA A 164 -4.67 -3.40 9.10
CA ALA A 164 -5.40 -2.14 8.97
C ALA A 164 -4.69 -1.11 8.10
N THR A 165 -3.38 -1.26 7.85
CA THR A 165 -2.57 -0.43 6.97
C THR A 165 -2.08 -1.22 5.77
N SER A 166 -2.14 -0.61 4.60
CA SER A 166 -1.63 -1.23 3.36
C SER A 166 -0.23 -0.73 3.07
N THR A 167 0.75 -1.37 3.70
CA THR A 167 2.16 -1.04 3.51
C THR A 167 2.67 -1.48 2.14
N VAL A 168 3.68 -0.79 1.65
CA VAL A 168 4.23 -0.96 0.31
C VAL A 168 5.67 -1.45 0.34
N GLN A 169 6.02 -2.29 -0.61
CA GLN A 169 7.37 -2.81 -0.80
C GLN A 169 7.77 -2.74 -2.27
N LEU A 170 9.04 -2.58 -2.53
CA LEU A 170 9.63 -2.69 -3.84
C LEU A 170 10.79 -3.69 -3.81
N LYS A 171 10.92 -4.50 -4.88
CA LYS A 171 12.05 -5.44 -5.06
C LYS A 171 12.22 -6.44 -3.90
N GLY A 172 11.14 -6.77 -3.20
CA GLY A 172 11.20 -7.67 -2.05
C GLY A 172 11.97 -7.13 -0.83
N LEU A 173 12.22 -5.82 -0.78
CA LEU A 173 12.88 -5.16 0.35
C LEU A 173 11.85 -4.76 1.42
N GLY A 174 12.28 -4.26 2.57
CA GLY A 174 11.42 -3.89 3.70
C GLY A 174 10.44 -2.77 3.37
N VAL A 175 9.31 -2.75 4.06
CA VAL A 175 8.28 -1.68 3.95
C VAL A 175 8.82 -0.31 4.33
N ASP A 176 9.83 -0.27 5.15
CA ASP A 176 10.54 0.91 5.67
C ASP A 176 11.74 1.34 4.79
N GLN A 177 12.01 0.60 3.70
CA GLN A 177 13.09 0.85 2.74
C GLN A 177 12.60 1.43 1.41
N VAL A 178 11.33 1.82 1.35
CA VAL A 178 10.68 2.52 0.22
C VAL A 178 10.25 3.90 0.70
N LEU A 179 10.61 4.94 -0.04
CA LEU A 179 10.14 6.29 0.25
C LEU A 179 8.86 6.60 -0.53
N VAL A 180 7.87 7.21 0.14
CA VAL A 180 6.67 7.72 -0.51
C VAL A 180 6.67 9.25 -0.52
N LEU A 181 6.38 9.81 -1.69
CA LEU A 181 6.18 11.24 -1.90
C LEU A 181 4.73 11.51 -2.36
N VAL A 182 4.25 12.72 -2.09
CA VAL A 182 3.03 13.27 -2.69
C VAL A 182 3.41 14.59 -3.36
N ASN A 183 3.12 14.71 -4.66
CA ASN A 183 3.56 15.85 -5.47
C ASN A 183 5.06 16.20 -5.29
N GLY A 184 5.91 15.16 -5.16
CA GLY A 184 7.35 15.31 -4.96
C GLY A 184 7.80 15.67 -3.54
N LYS A 185 6.90 15.83 -2.57
CA LYS A 185 7.21 16.12 -1.16
C LYS A 185 7.04 14.87 -0.30
N ARG A 186 7.97 14.68 0.68
CA ARG A 186 8.00 13.49 1.55
C ARG A 186 6.72 13.37 2.37
N ARG A 187 6.08 12.18 2.31
CA ARG A 187 4.96 11.80 3.17
C ARG A 187 5.48 11.30 4.52
N HIS A 188 4.69 11.45 5.57
CA HIS A 188 4.94 10.82 6.87
C HIS A 188 4.62 9.32 6.84
N LYS A 189 5.26 8.55 7.73
CA LYS A 189 5.00 7.12 7.93
C LYS A 189 3.77 6.88 8.81
N SER A 190 3.25 5.66 8.77
CA SER A 190 2.28 5.17 9.75
C SER A 190 2.94 5.07 11.13
N SER A 191 2.16 5.27 12.19
CA SER A 191 2.61 5.10 13.57
C SER A 191 2.66 3.63 14.00
N ASN A 192 2.02 2.74 13.23
CA ASN A 192 1.92 1.32 13.55
C ASN A 192 3.19 0.56 13.17
N ILE A 193 3.73 -0.23 14.12
CA ILE A 193 4.71 -1.27 13.82
C ILE A 193 3.97 -2.50 13.30
N SER A 194 4.34 -2.97 12.11
CA SER A 194 3.84 -4.23 11.59
C SER A 194 4.39 -5.41 12.39
N TRP A 195 3.52 -6.28 12.88
CA TRP A 195 3.86 -7.55 13.51
C TRP A 195 3.46 -8.68 12.57
N GLY A 196 4.43 -9.43 12.10
CA GLY A 196 4.19 -10.51 11.14
C GLY A 196 4.22 -10.05 9.68
N GLY A 197 4.08 -11.01 8.76
CA GLY A 197 4.12 -10.76 7.33
C GLY A 197 5.42 -10.10 6.86
N LEU A 198 5.31 -9.33 5.78
CA LEU A 198 6.46 -8.73 5.09
C LEU A 198 7.11 -7.55 5.82
N GLY A 199 6.47 -6.97 6.82
CA GLY A 199 6.92 -5.76 7.51
C GLY A 199 7.29 -5.96 8.98
N ASN A 200 7.49 -7.19 9.44
CA ASN A 200 7.68 -7.50 10.86
C ASN A 200 8.74 -6.61 11.54
N GLY A 201 8.30 -5.85 12.54
CA GLY A 201 9.15 -4.93 13.29
C GLY A 201 9.42 -3.58 12.61
N ALA A 202 8.75 -3.26 11.50
CA ALA A 202 8.98 -2.05 10.73
C ALA A 202 7.72 -1.17 10.62
N THR A 203 7.92 0.14 10.41
CA THR A 203 6.85 1.08 10.07
C THR A 203 6.91 1.42 8.59
N GLY A 204 5.76 1.45 7.92
CA GLY A 204 5.66 1.75 6.49
C GLY A 204 4.79 2.96 6.20
N TYR A 205 4.53 3.21 4.93
CA TYR A 205 3.63 4.25 4.46
C TYR A 205 2.27 3.66 4.11
N ASP A 206 1.18 4.30 4.54
CA ASP A 206 -0.18 3.92 4.17
C ASP A 206 -0.66 4.70 2.95
N LEU A 207 -0.67 4.05 1.78
CA LEU A 207 -1.20 4.66 0.55
C LEU A 207 -2.73 4.72 0.53
N ASN A 208 -3.41 3.89 1.28
CA ASN A 208 -4.87 3.90 1.34
C ASN A 208 -5.44 5.06 2.16
N ALA A 209 -4.59 5.85 2.83
CA ALA A 209 -4.98 7.11 3.44
C ALA A 209 -5.12 8.26 2.42
N ILE A 210 -4.82 8.03 1.14
CA ILE A 210 -4.99 8.99 0.03
C ILE A 210 -6.19 8.52 -0.81
N PRO A 211 -7.24 9.37 -0.99
CA PRO A 211 -8.38 9.00 -1.83
C PRO A 211 -7.95 8.63 -3.24
N VAL A 212 -8.35 7.46 -3.72
CA VAL A 212 -7.95 7.00 -5.05
C VAL A 212 -8.43 7.95 -6.17
N GLY A 213 -9.59 8.59 -5.95
CA GLY A 213 -10.15 9.60 -6.86
C GLY A 213 -9.33 10.89 -6.97
N SER A 214 -8.42 11.18 -6.02
CA SER A 214 -7.56 12.38 -6.05
C SER A 214 -6.30 12.21 -6.89
N ILE A 215 -5.94 10.98 -7.25
CA ILE A 215 -4.67 10.67 -7.89
C ILE A 215 -4.79 10.75 -9.41
N ASP A 216 -3.87 11.47 -10.03
CA ASP A 216 -3.70 11.53 -11.48
C ASP A 216 -2.86 10.35 -11.97
N ARG A 217 -1.64 10.23 -11.45
CA ARG A 217 -0.71 9.15 -11.78
C ARG A 217 0.17 8.79 -10.59
N ILE A 218 0.83 7.65 -10.69
CA ILE A 218 1.88 7.23 -9.75
C ILE A 218 3.17 7.01 -10.53
N GLU A 219 4.24 7.60 -10.02
CA GLU A 219 5.59 7.43 -10.55
C GLU A 219 6.38 6.54 -9.60
N ILE A 220 7.01 5.48 -10.11
CA ILE A 220 7.82 4.55 -9.31
C ILE A 220 9.26 4.61 -9.82
N LEU A 221 10.14 5.22 -9.05
CA LEU A 221 11.57 5.18 -9.28
C LEU A 221 12.11 3.85 -8.72
N ARG A 222 12.52 2.98 -9.62
CA ARG A 222 13.02 1.64 -9.28
C ARG A 222 14.54 1.61 -9.08
N ASP A 223 15.10 2.63 -8.42
CA ASP A 223 16.52 2.73 -8.09
C ASP A 223 16.71 3.44 -6.76
N GLY A 224 17.79 3.15 -6.05
CA GLY A 224 18.11 3.85 -4.81
C GLY A 224 18.31 5.34 -5.06
N ALA A 225 17.72 6.16 -4.21
CA ALA A 225 17.67 7.60 -4.41
C ALA A 225 17.86 8.41 -3.12
N ALA A 226 18.54 7.85 -2.12
CA ALA A 226 18.78 8.52 -0.85
C ALA A 226 19.60 9.82 -1.02
N ALA A 227 20.50 9.90 -1.98
CA ALA A 227 21.25 11.12 -2.30
C ALA A 227 20.34 12.26 -2.83
N GLN A 228 19.18 11.95 -3.38
CA GLN A 228 18.23 12.93 -3.94
C GLN A 228 17.09 13.26 -2.96
N TYR A 229 16.58 12.26 -2.24
CA TYR A 229 15.35 12.36 -1.43
C TYR A 229 15.54 12.08 0.05
N GLY A 230 16.76 11.65 0.48
CA GLY A 230 17.08 11.34 1.88
C GLY A 230 16.82 9.89 2.27
N SER A 231 16.82 9.62 3.56
CA SER A 231 16.64 8.30 4.15
C SER A 231 15.43 7.56 3.60
N ASP A 232 15.40 6.23 3.73
CA ASP A 232 14.34 5.30 3.33
C ASP A 232 14.25 5.00 1.83
N ALA A 233 14.85 5.83 0.94
CA ALA A 233 14.88 5.60 -0.50
C ALA A 233 15.94 4.57 -0.92
N ILE A 234 15.94 3.37 -0.30
CA ILE A 234 16.87 2.26 -0.58
C ILE A 234 16.37 1.43 -1.76
N ALA A 235 15.15 0.93 -1.68
CA ALA A 235 14.51 0.12 -2.72
C ALA A 235 14.07 0.96 -3.91
N GLY A 236 13.65 2.19 -3.64
CA GLY A 236 13.12 3.13 -4.60
C GLY A 236 12.25 4.20 -3.98
N VAL A 237 11.55 4.94 -4.84
CA VAL A 237 10.65 6.03 -4.47
C VAL A 237 9.32 5.85 -5.19
N ILE A 238 8.21 5.98 -4.46
CA ILE A 238 6.86 6.04 -5.02
C ILE A 238 6.35 7.47 -4.88
N ASN A 239 6.08 8.15 -5.98
CA ASN A 239 5.53 9.50 -5.99
C ASN A 239 4.07 9.48 -6.44
N VAL A 240 3.18 9.90 -5.57
CA VAL A 240 1.75 10.07 -5.87
C VAL A 240 1.54 11.49 -6.38
N VAL A 241 1.15 11.62 -7.63
CA VAL A 241 0.84 12.91 -8.26
C VAL A 241 -0.67 13.11 -8.22
N LEU A 242 -1.09 14.21 -7.58
CA LEU A 242 -2.50 14.53 -7.40
C LEU A 242 -3.07 15.26 -8.63
N LYS A 243 -4.37 15.09 -8.87
CA LYS A 243 -5.09 15.79 -9.93
C LYS A 243 -4.96 17.31 -9.82
N SER A 244 -4.75 17.96 -10.96
CA SER A 244 -4.61 19.41 -11.09
C SER A 244 -5.52 20.02 -12.18
N ASN A 245 -6.46 19.24 -12.73
CA ASN A 245 -7.32 19.67 -13.83
C ASN A 245 -8.48 20.53 -13.33
N PRO A 246 -8.54 21.83 -13.65
CA PRO A 246 -9.69 22.67 -13.34
C PRO A 246 -10.86 22.39 -14.31
N GLY A 247 -12.08 22.39 -13.80
CA GLY A 247 -13.31 22.25 -14.61
C GLY A 247 -13.72 20.80 -14.87
N GLU A 248 -12.98 19.80 -14.40
CA GLU A 248 -13.38 18.39 -14.49
C GLU A 248 -14.02 17.94 -13.16
N ILE A 249 -15.21 17.33 -13.24
CA ILE A 249 -15.85 16.65 -12.10
C ILE A 249 -15.89 15.17 -12.42
N THR A 250 -15.36 14.36 -11.54
CA THR A 250 -15.39 12.90 -11.66
C THR A 250 -16.04 12.26 -10.45
N ALA A 251 -16.89 11.27 -10.67
CA ALA A 251 -17.43 10.43 -9.61
C ALA A 251 -17.34 8.96 -10.00
N SER A 252 -17.11 8.09 -9.04
CA SER A 252 -17.08 6.66 -9.30
C SER A 252 -17.55 5.89 -8.05
N THR A 253 -18.34 4.85 -8.27
CA THR A 253 -18.64 3.84 -7.25
C THR A 253 -18.32 2.46 -7.79
N ILE A 254 -17.72 1.61 -6.96
CA ILE A 254 -17.49 0.19 -7.25
C ILE A 254 -18.04 -0.63 -6.11
N GLU A 255 -18.73 -1.70 -6.46
CA GLU A 255 -19.15 -2.73 -5.54
C GLU A 255 -18.63 -4.08 -6.00
N SER A 256 -18.13 -4.87 -5.06
CA SER A 256 -17.68 -6.23 -5.31
C SER A 256 -18.04 -7.12 -4.14
N ILE A 257 -18.36 -8.38 -4.43
CA ILE A 257 -18.74 -9.38 -3.45
C ILE A 257 -18.05 -10.70 -3.79
N ARG A 258 -17.73 -11.52 -2.80
CA ARG A 258 -17.18 -12.84 -3.05
C ARG A 258 -18.27 -13.80 -3.50
N ARG A 259 -17.87 -14.82 -4.27
CA ARG A 259 -18.78 -15.90 -4.73
C ARG A 259 -19.63 -16.50 -3.60
N ARG A 260 -19.14 -16.50 -2.36
CA ARG A 260 -19.83 -17.04 -1.19
C ARG A 260 -20.92 -16.12 -0.63
N GLY A 261 -21.02 -14.87 -1.12
CA GLY A 261 -21.94 -13.86 -0.62
C GLY A 261 -21.40 -13.05 0.57
N ASP A 262 -20.16 -13.27 0.98
CA ASP A 262 -19.46 -12.53 2.03
C ASP A 262 -18.46 -11.51 1.47
N GLY A 263 -17.82 -10.70 2.31
CA GLY A 263 -16.75 -9.79 1.92
C GLY A 263 -17.20 -8.67 0.98
N LEU A 264 -18.45 -8.22 1.06
CA LEU A 264 -18.95 -7.07 0.28
C LEU A 264 -18.03 -5.88 0.49
N THR A 265 -17.56 -5.31 -0.61
CA THR A 265 -16.73 -4.11 -0.62
C THR A 265 -17.40 -3.05 -1.47
N THR A 266 -17.56 -1.85 -0.92
CA THR A 266 -18.07 -0.67 -1.63
C THR A 266 -17.05 0.45 -1.51
N ARG A 267 -16.76 1.15 -2.61
CA ARG A 267 -15.94 2.35 -2.60
C ARG A 267 -16.53 3.39 -3.54
N THR A 268 -16.86 4.53 -2.99
CA THR A 268 -17.42 5.67 -3.72
C THR A 268 -16.52 6.87 -3.54
N ASN A 269 -16.17 7.55 -4.64
CA ASN A 269 -15.39 8.77 -4.60
C ASN A 269 -15.93 9.81 -5.59
N ALA A 270 -15.69 11.07 -5.29
CA ALA A 270 -15.96 12.19 -6.17
C ALA A 270 -14.80 13.19 -6.08
N ASN A 271 -14.38 13.72 -7.23
CA ASN A 271 -13.41 14.81 -7.34
C ASN A 271 -14.07 15.97 -8.10
N ILE A 272 -13.86 17.18 -7.60
CA ILE A 272 -14.34 18.43 -8.22
C ILE A 272 -13.13 19.32 -8.45
N GLY A 273 -12.85 19.63 -9.71
CA GLY A 273 -11.82 20.57 -10.14
C GLY A 273 -12.42 21.96 -10.35
N LEU A 274 -12.04 22.91 -9.53
CA LEU A 274 -12.47 24.31 -9.59
C LEU A 274 -11.36 25.18 -10.17
N ARG A 275 -11.72 26.23 -10.91
CA ARG A 275 -10.78 27.25 -11.37
C ARG A 275 -10.58 28.30 -10.30
N LEU A 276 -9.33 28.65 -10.00
CA LEU A 276 -8.95 29.76 -9.14
C LEU A 276 -8.32 30.86 -10.00
N GLY A 277 -9.08 31.95 -10.22
CA GLY A 277 -8.67 33.00 -11.15
C GLY A 277 -8.54 32.48 -12.59
N THR A 278 -7.58 33.01 -13.35
CA THR A 278 -7.42 32.69 -14.79
C THR A 278 -6.61 31.42 -15.06
N LYS A 279 -5.67 31.06 -14.17
CA LYS A 279 -4.73 29.95 -14.37
C LYS A 279 -4.56 29.03 -13.16
N GLY A 280 -5.17 29.36 -12.02
CA GLY A 280 -5.10 28.53 -10.81
C GLY A 280 -6.16 27.44 -10.79
N PHE A 281 -5.96 26.45 -9.92
CA PHE A 281 -6.89 25.36 -9.73
C PHE A 281 -7.05 25.00 -8.26
N LEU A 282 -8.18 24.38 -7.93
CA LEU A 282 -8.46 23.69 -6.68
C LEU A 282 -9.19 22.38 -7.00
N ASN A 283 -8.58 21.26 -6.74
CA ASN A 283 -9.23 19.95 -6.79
C ASN A 283 -9.57 19.52 -5.36
N VAL A 284 -10.82 19.12 -5.12
CA VAL A 284 -11.27 18.56 -3.84
C VAL A 284 -11.82 17.17 -4.11
N THR A 285 -11.39 16.20 -3.33
CA THR A 285 -11.83 14.81 -3.45
C THR A 285 -12.35 14.28 -2.14
N GLY A 286 -13.59 13.77 -2.16
CA GLY A 286 -14.16 12.97 -1.08
C GLY A 286 -14.20 11.49 -1.47
N GLU A 287 -13.97 10.60 -0.50
CA GLU A 287 -14.08 9.16 -0.68
C GLU A 287 -14.71 8.52 0.55
N TYR A 288 -15.63 7.58 0.34
CA TYR A 288 -16.17 6.70 1.36
C TYR A 288 -16.03 5.25 0.91
N ALA A 289 -15.48 4.41 1.79
CA ALA A 289 -15.32 3.00 1.50
C ALA A 289 -15.77 2.14 2.67
N THR A 290 -16.33 0.97 2.35
CA THR A 290 -16.67 -0.06 3.34
C THR A 290 -16.20 -1.41 2.85
N GLN A 291 -15.78 -2.24 3.78
CA GLN A 291 -15.44 -3.64 3.54
C GLN A 291 -16.06 -4.49 4.63
N ALA A 292 -16.85 -5.49 4.24
CA ALA A 292 -17.36 -6.48 5.16
C ALA A 292 -16.31 -7.58 5.41
N VAL A 293 -16.43 -8.25 6.54
CA VAL A 293 -15.61 -9.43 6.86
C VAL A 293 -15.83 -10.50 5.80
N SER A 294 -14.76 -11.18 5.41
CA SER A 294 -14.83 -12.44 4.70
C SER A 294 -14.46 -13.58 5.65
N LEU A 295 -15.34 -14.57 5.75
CA LEU A 295 -15.17 -15.70 6.66
C LEU A 295 -14.42 -16.84 5.97
N PRO A 296 -13.43 -17.49 6.62
CA PRO A 296 -12.89 -18.73 6.13
C PRO A 296 -13.95 -19.83 6.21
N SER A 297 -13.80 -20.86 5.40
CA SER A 297 -14.59 -22.08 5.54
C SER A 297 -13.79 -23.09 6.34
N GLY A 298 -14.38 -23.63 7.38
CA GLY A 298 -13.79 -24.69 8.17
C GLY A 298 -14.67 -25.02 9.36
N ASN A 299 -14.44 -26.16 9.97
CA ASN A 299 -15.05 -26.54 11.23
C ASN A 299 -13.96 -26.69 12.29
N TYR A 300 -14.22 -26.17 13.46
CA TYR A 300 -13.34 -26.33 14.59
C TYR A 300 -13.29 -27.81 15.02
N SER A 301 -12.10 -28.41 15.08
CA SER A 301 -11.94 -29.85 15.34
C SER A 301 -11.56 -30.20 16.78
N ASP A 302 -11.10 -29.23 17.57
CA ASP A 302 -10.63 -29.43 18.95
C ASP A 302 -11.77 -29.44 19.97
N GLY A 303 -11.45 -29.78 21.23
CA GLY A 303 -12.33 -29.67 22.38
C GLY A 303 -12.77 -28.23 22.63
N ILE A 304 -14.06 -28.01 22.75
CA ILE A 304 -14.67 -26.67 22.87
C ILE A 304 -14.99 -26.33 24.32
N TYR A 305 -15.72 -27.18 25.00
CA TYR A 305 -16.18 -26.90 26.35
C TYR A 305 -15.24 -27.39 27.45
N ILE A 306 -14.49 -28.47 27.22
CA ILE A 306 -13.60 -29.06 28.23
C ILE A 306 -12.18 -29.30 27.65
N GLY A 307 -11.29 -28.34 27.81
CA GLY A 307 -9.88 -28.51 27.55
C GLY A 307 -9.47 -28.64 26.07
N PRO A 308 -8.18 -28.54 25.75
CA PRO A 308 -7.71 -28.40 24.37
C PRO A 308 -7.49 -29.70 23.59
N ALA A 309 -7.67 -30.91 24.15
CA ALA A 309 -7.38 -32.14 23.42
C ALA A 309 -8.36 -33.26 23.74
N TYR A 310 -8.82 -33.97 22.67
CA TYR A 310 -9.48 -35.23 22.80
C TYR A 310 -8.43 -36.33 23.00
N GLY A 311 -8.64 -37.16 23.98
CA GLY A 311 -7.89 -38.41 24.14
C GLY A 311 -6.47 -38.28 24.68
N GLY A 312 -6.22 -38.92 25.82
CA GLY A 312 -4.89 -39.29 26.24
C GLY A 312 -4.02 -38.24 26.93
N GLY A 313 -4.36 -37.86 28.07
CA GLY A 313 -3.57 -37.20 29.10
C GLY A 313 -4.50 -36.96 30.26
N ALA A 314 -4.06 -37.25 31.47
CA ALA A 314 -4.81 -36.95 32.66
C ALA A 314 -5.30 -35.51 32.53
N ASN A 315 -6.63 -35.33 32.48
CA ASN A 315 -7.23 -34.04 32.49
C ASN A 315 -6.82 -33.38 33.81
N THR A 316 -5.86 -32.49 33.75
CA THR A 316 -5.22 -31.85 34.91
C THR A 316 -6.20 -31.07 35.77
N ARG A 317 -7.50 -31.12 35.46
CA ARG A 317 -8.60 -30.44 36.16
C ARG A 317 -9.46 -31.31 37.02
N GLY A 318 -8.99 -32.52 37.38
CA GLY A 318 -9.63 -33.34 38.40
C GLY A 318 -10.85 -34.15 37.94
N PHE A 319 -10.98 -34.44 36.66
CA PHE A 319 -12.03 -35.32 36.13
C PHE A 319 -11.41 -36.66 35.71
N ASP A 320 -11.90 -37.72 36.33
CA ASP A 320 -11.46 -39.09 36.08
C ASP A 320 -12.04 -39.70 34.78
N GLN A 321 -12.69 -38.90 33.92
CA GLN A 321 -13.34 -39.39 32.72
C GLN A 321 -12.65 -38.91 31.44
N ILE A 322 -12.51 -39.83 30.48
CA ILE A 322 -12.03 -39.54 29.13
C ILE A 322 -13.08 -38.65 28.44
N TYR A 323 -12.70 -37.42 28.13
CA TYR A 323 -13.53 -36.50 27.38
C TYR A 323 -13.43 -36.77 25.91
N THR A 324 -14.55 -37.10 25.26
CA THR A 324 -14.58 -37.45 23.85
C THR A 324 -15.26 -36.36 23.01
N LYS A 325 -15.00 -36.41 21.70
CA LYS A 325 -15.62 -35.48 20.74
C LYS A 325 -17.16 -35.56 20.79
N GLU A 326 -17.70 -36.76 21.00
CA GLU A 326 -19.15 -37.01 21.06
C GLU A 326 -19.80 -36.32 22.24
N ILE A 327 -19.14 -36.27 23.40
CA ILE A 327 -19.63 -35.54 24.56
C ILE A 327 -19.63 -34.02 24.27
N ASP A 328 -18.56 -33.51 23.65
CA ASP A 328 -18.45 -32.09 23.25
C ASP A 328 -19.55 -31.76 22.23
N ASP A 329 -19.75 -32.59 21.22
CA ASP A 329 -20.80 -32.43 20.23
C ASP A 329 -22.21 -32.46 20.83
N ALA A 330 -22.45 -33.32 21.83
CA ALA A 330 -23.72 -33.34 22.56
C ALA A 330 -23.98 -32.01 23.33
N ILE A 331 -22.95 -31.47 23.98
CA ILE A 331 -23.04 -30.15 24.65
C ILE A 331 -23.34 -29.07 23.63
N ILE A 332 -22.60 -29.02 22.51
CA ILE A 332 -22.78 -28.05 21.42
C ILE A 332 -24.22 -28.12 20.91
N ALA A 333 -24.72 -29.33 20.61
CA ALA A 333 -26.07 -29.53 20.11
C ALA A 333 -27.14 -29.12 21.13
N SER A 334 -26.96 -29.41 22.43
CA SER A 334 -27.89 -29.01 23.49
C SER A 334 -28.02 -27.50 23.63
N ARG A 335 -27.05 -26.73 23.15
CA ARG A 335 -27.07 -25.26 23.13
C ARG A 335 -27.61 -24.68 21.82
N GLY A 336 -28.01 -25.52 20.86
CA GLY A 336 -28.56 -25.09 19.59
C GLY A 336 -27.55 -24.45 18.64
N ILE A 337 -26.26 -24.75 18.79
CA ILE A 337 -25.16 -24.24 17.95
C ILE A 337 -24.42 -25.43 17.32
N ASP A 338 -23.51 -25.16 16.41
CA ASP A 338 -22.65 -26.14 15.78
C ASP A 338 -21.15 -25.75 15.90
N ARG A 339 -20.27 -26.60 15.40
CA ARG A 339 -18.82 -26.32 15.45
C ARG A 339 -18.40 -25.13 14.58
N HIS A 340 -19.17 -24.80 13.54
CA HIS A 340 -18.90 -23.63 12.69
C HIS A 340 -19.07 -22.33 13.46
N PHE A 341 -19.91 -22.30 14.49
CA PHE A 341 -20.06 -21.15 15.39
C PHE A 341 -18.73 -20.70 16.03
N PHE A 342 -17.81 -21.65 16.26
CA PHE A 342 -16.52 -21.37 16.90
C PHE A 342 -15.42 -20.99 15.90
N ASP A 343 -15.71 -21.06 14.58
CA ASP A 343 -14.76 -20.75 13.50
C ASP A 343 -15.14 -19.47 12.73
N GLN A 344 -15.43 -18.42 13.45
CA GLN A 344 -15.87 -17.16 12.85
C GLN A 344 -14.73 -16.12 12.69
N ARG A 345 -13.47 -16.55 12.74
CA ARG A 345 -12.34 -15.66 12.50
C ARG A 345 -12.39 -15.13 11.07
N GLY A 346 -12.47 -13.78 10.92
CA GLY A 346 -12.40 -13.12 9.63
C GLY A 346 -11.05 -13.33 8.94
N SER A 347 -11.07 -13.59 7.63
CA SER A 347 -9.87 -13.60 6.78
C SER A 347 -9.55 -12.21 6.24
N THR A 348 -10.47 -11.25 6.36
CA THR A 348 -10.26 -9.82 6.06
C THR A 348 -10.80 -8.97 7.18
N ASN A 349 -10.26 -7.76 7.33
CA ASN A 349 -10.81 -6.80 8.28
C ASN A 349 -12.14 -6.27 7.78
N LYS A 350 -13.06 -6.01 8.72
CA LYS A 350 -14.19 -5.12 8.47
C LYS A 350 -13.70 -3.69 8.53
N SER A 351 -14.00 -2.86 7.54
CA SER A 351 -13.61 -1.46 7.58
C SER A 351 -14.71 -0.50 7.16
N LYS A 352 -14.61 0.72 7.70
CA LYS A 352 -15.36 1.90 7.26
C LYS A 352 -14.39 3.06 7.20
N ASP A 353 -14.23 3.64 6.02
CA ASP A 353 -13.21 4.65 5.74
C ASP A 353 -13.89 5.90 5.16
N GLY A 354 -13.59 7.07 5.72
CA GLY A 354 -13.94 8.38 5.19
C GLY A 354 -12.68 9.19 4.90
N LEU A 355 -12.52 9.69 3.69
CA LEU A 355 -11.33 10.41 3.26
C LEU A 355 -11.71 11.71 2.56
N LEU A 356 -10.96 12.76 2.84
CA LEU A 356 -11.07 14.05 2.16
C LEU A 356 -9.68 14.53 1.80
N SER A 357 -9.47 14.99 0.57
CA SER A 357 -8.20 15.57 0.14
C SER A 357 -8.41 16.77 -0.79
N PHE A 358 -7.40 17.61 -0.87
CA PHE A 358 -7.37 18.73 -1.80
C PHE A 358 -5.98 18.89 -2.43
N ASN A 359 -5.94 19.52 -3.60
CA ASN A 359 -4.74 19.96 -4.30
C ASN A 359 -5.05 21.29 -5.00
N ALA A 360 -4.26 22.32 -4.70
CA ALA A 360 -4.48 23.67 -5.19
C ALA A 360 -3.18 24.33 -5.60
N ALA A 361 -3.25 25.18 -6.64
CA ALA A 361 -2.18 26.09 -6.98
C ALA A 361 -2.75 27.38 -7.56
N ILE A 362 -2.11 28.50 -7.22
CA ILE A 362 -2.47 29.82 -7.68
C ILE A 362 -1.19 30.48 -8.26
N PRO A 363 -1.08 30.58 -9.58
CA PRO A 363 -0.04 31.39 -10.20
C PRO A 363 -0.20 32.85 -9.83
N LEU A 364 0.89 33.48 -9.38
CA LEU A 364 1.00 34.87 -9.06
C LEU A 364 1.68 35.64 -10.21
N LYS A 365 1.87 36.96 -10.03
CA LYS A 365 2.66 37.78 -10.96
C LYS A 365 4.12 37.31 -10.99
N ASP A 366 4.83 37.62 -12.04
CA ASP A 366 6.28 37.39 -12.21
C ASP A 366 6.73 35.94 -12.17
N GLY A 367 5.81 34.97 -12.47
CA GLY A 367 6.12 33.56 -12.56
C GLY A 367 6.22 32.84 -11.22
N PHE A 368 5.76 33.43 -10.15
CA PHE A 368 5.59 32.79 -8.86
C PHE A 368 4.30 31.97 -8.81
N GLU A 369 4.28 30.92 -8.01
CA GLU A 369 3.11 30.09 -7.75
C GLU A 369 3.05 29.72 -6.27
N VAL A 370 1.92 29.95 -5.65
CA VAL A 370 1.59 29.39 -4.33
C VAL A 370 0.85 28.10 -4.54
N TYR A 371 1.25 27.05 -3.86
CA TYR A 371 0.57 25.78 -3.91
C TYR A 371 0.31 25.22 -2.51
N SER A 372 -0.74 24.41 -2.40
CA SER A 372 -1.07 23.68 -1.19
C SER A 372 -1.77 22.39 -1.53
N PHE A 373 -1.47 21.34 -0.78
CA PHE A 373 -2.19 20.05 -0.89
C PHE A 373 -2.21 19.34 0.45
N GLY A 374 -3.16 18.45 0.61
CA GLY A 374 -3.27 17.67 1.84
C GLY A 374 -4.57 16.90 1.92
N GLY A 375 -4.83 16.36 3.10
CA GLY A 375 -6.05 15.61 3.36
C GLY A 375 -6.12 15.06 4.77
N ILE A 376 -7.28 14.51 5.07
CA ILE A 376 -7.58 13.76 6.28
C ILE A 376 -8.28 12.47 5.91
N SER A 377 -7.89 11.39 6.56
CA SER A 377 -8.64 10.13 6.53
C SER A 377 -8.96 9.67 7.94
N HIS A 378 -10.17 9.16 8.11
CA HIS A 378 -10.62 8.51 9.32
C HIS A 378 -11.09 7.12 8.95
N ARG A 379 -10.46 6.11 9.52
CA ARG A 379 -10.74 4.71 9.24
C ARG A 379 -11.01 3.97 10.53
N ASN A 380 -12.10 3.21 10.56
CA ASN A 380 -12.34 2.20 11.58
C ASN A 380 -12.09 0.84 10.93
N SER A 381 -11.05 0.15 11.35
CA SER A 381 -10.67 -1.18 10.87
C SER A 381 -10.74 -2.19 12.00
N GLN A 382 -11.72 -3.08 11.92
CA GLN A 382 -11.92 -4.13 12.92
C GLN A 382 -11.39 -5.46 12.41
N PHE A 383 -10.56 -6.11 13.20
CA PHE A 383 -10.21 -7.50 12.99
C PHE A 383 -10.59 -8.37 14.20
N THR A 384 -10.80 -9.66 13.95
CA THR A 384 -11.12 -10.63 14.97
C THR A 384 -9.95 -11.59 15.19
N ALA A 385 -9.71 -11.94 16.43
CA ALA A 385 -8.68 -12.92 16.79
C ALA A 385 -9.23 -14.35 16.74
N VAL A 386 -8.54 -15.26 17.38
CA VAL A 386 -9.01 -16.63 17.58
C VAL A 386 -10.16 -16.63 18.59
N TYR A 387 -11.19 -17.44 18.35
CA TYR A 387 -12.30 -17.64 19.28
C TYR A 387 -11.78 -18.08 20.64
N ARG A 388 -12.25 -17.49 21.71
CA ARG A 388 -11.95 -17.87 23.09
C ARG A 388 -12.99 -18.90 23.53
N LEU A 389 -12.57 -20.16 23.55
CA LEU A 389 -13.46 -21.28 23.82
C LEU A 389 -13.93 -21.27 25.28
N PRO A 390 -15.15 -21.82 25.55
CA PRO A 390 -15.63 -22.00 26.91
C PRO A 390 -14.65 -22.76 27.80
N GLY A 391 -14.02 -23.80 27.28
CA GLY A 391 -13.03 -24.62 27.99
C GLY A 391 -11.68 -23.93 28.28
N TRP A 392 -11.43 -22.74 27.72
CA TRP A 392 -10.22 -21.97 28.04
C TRP A 392 -10.44 -21.10 29.26
N THR A 393 -10.65 -21.72 30.41
CA THR A 393 -11.03 -21.04 31.67
C THR A 393 -10.02 -19.98 32.14
N GLU A 394 -8.77 -20.06 31.72
CA GLU A 394 -7.74 -19.06 31.96
C GLU A 394 -7.95 -17.77 31.18
N ARG A 395 -8.75 -17.81 30.09
CA ARG A 395 -9.01 -16.70 29.15
C ARG A 395 -10.48 -16.35 29.06
N ASN A 396 -11.37 -17.20 29.60
CA ASN A 396 -12.81 -16.98 29.56
C ASN A 396 -13.41 -17.05 30.97
N ASN A 397 -14.47 -16.28 31.17
CA ASN A 397 -15.35 -16.43 32.32
C ASN A 397 -16.74 -16.81 31.81
N THR A 398 -17.16 -18.04 32.06
CA THR A 398 -18.42 -18.60 31.55
C THR A 398 -19.69 -17.96 32.16
N PHE A 399 -19.58 -17.18 33.22
CA PHE A 399 -20.66 -16.30 33.69
C PHE A 399 -20.89 -15.13 32.76
N VAL A 400 -19.82 -14.65 32.09
CA VAL A 400 -19.85 -13.52 31.15
C VAL A 400 -20.15 -14.00 29.74
N TYR A 401 -19.48 -15.07 29.33
CA TYR A 401 -19.55 -15.68 28.00
C TYR A 401 -19.69 -17.21 28.13
N PRO A 402 -20.94 -17.73 28.31
CA PRO A 402 -21.15 -19.16 28.51
C PRO A 402 -20.61 -20.03 27.37
N ASP A 403 -20.72 -19.55 26.13
CA ASP A 403 -20.30 -20.26 24.93
C ASP A 403 -18.96 -19.75 24.39
N GLY A 404 -18.23 -19.00 25.21
CA GLY A 404 -17.02 -18.33 24.77
C GLY A 404 -17.31 -17.07 23.95
N PHE A 405 -16.29 -16.52 23.30
CA PHE A 405 -16.42 -15.27 22.54
C PHE A 405 -15.33 -15.11 21.48
N LEU A 406 -15.65 -14.33 20.45
CA LEU A 406 -14.72 -13.91 19.41
C LEU A 406 -14.28 -12.47 19.69
N PRO A 407 -13.12 -12.25 20.32
CA PRO A 407 -12.68 -10.90 20.61
C PRO A 407 -12.31 -10.15 19.33
N ALA A 408 -12.67 -8.88 19.29
CA ALA A 408 -12.39 -7.99 18.16
C ALA A 408 -11.54 -6.80 18.62
N MET A 409 -10.67 -6.32 17.74
CA MET A 409 -9.90 -5.10 17.92
C MET A 409 -10.31 -4.10 16.84
N ASP A 410 -10.83 -2.98 17.29
CA ASP A 410 -11.16 -1.83 16.46
C ASP A 410 -9.98 -0.87 16.48
N ASN A 411 -9.28 -0.77 15.34
CA ASN A 411 -8.25 0.22 15.13
C ASN A 411 -8.88 1.47 14.52
N ILE A 412 -8.99 2.53 15.30
CA ILE A 412 -9.46 3.83 14.82
C ILE A 412 -8.23 4.60 14.36
N ILE A 413 -8.10 4.75 13.04
CA ILE A 413 -6.92 5.33 12.41
C ILE A 413 -7.28 6.72 11.89
N THR A 414 -6.58 7.74 12.37
CA THR A 414 -6.67 9.10 11.84
C THR A 414 -5.36 9.50 11.21
N ASP A 415 -5.38 9.78 9.90
CA ASP A 415 -4.22 10.23 9.14
C ASP A 415 -4.49 11.64 8.61
N GLN A 416 -3.54 12.55 8.82
CA GLN A 416 -3.65 13.96 8.43
C GLN A 416 -2.37 14.37 7.73
N SER A 417 -2.50 15.12 6.63
CA SER A 417 -1.36 15.72 5.96
C SER A 417 -1.72 17.08 5.39
N PHE A 418 -0.76 17.99 5.45
CA PHE A 418 -0.89 19.32 4.90
C PHE A 418 0.48 19.80 4.38
N ALA A 419 0.51 20.29 3.16
CA ALA A 419 1.66 20.88 2.53
C ALA A 419 1.31 22.25 2.00
N VAL A 420 2.23 23.21 2.16
CA VAL A 420 2.14 24.54 1.57
C VAL A 420 3.51 24.94 1.07
N GLY A 421 3.56 25.65 -0.05
CA GLY A 421 4.81 26.14 -0.60
C GLY A 421 4.63 27.25 -1.61
N VAL A 422 5.76 27.86 -1.87
CA VAL A 422 5.89 28.91 -2.91
C VAL A 422 7.04 28.48 -3.82
N LYS A 423 6.78 28.43 -5.10
CA LYS A 423 7.82 28.18 -6.11
C LYS A 423 7.81 29.27 -7.18
N GLY A 424 8.92 29.45 -7.85
CA GLY A 424 9.05 30.47 -8.86
C GLY A 424 10.43 30.49 -9.48
N LYS A 425 10.73 31.59 -10.19
CA LYS A 425 12.01 31.78 -10.84
C LYS A 425 12.58 33.16 -10.52
N VAL A 426 13.82 33.20 -9.98
CA VAL A 426 14.55 34.43 -9.66
C VAL A 426 15.93 34.34 -10.28
N SER A 427 16.32 35.35 -11.08
CA SER A 427 17.66 35.45 -11.71
C SER A 427 18.07 34.15 -12.47
N GLY A 428 17.08 33.47 -13.07
CA GLY A 428 17.31 32.24 -13.83
C GLY A 428 17.33 30.97 -13.00
N TRP A 429 17.24 31.03 -11.67
CA TRP A 429 17.09 29.89 -10.77
C TRP A 429 15.63 29.63 -10.48
N ASN A 430 15.19 28.40 -10.67
CA ASN A 430 13.93 27.96 -10.06
C ASN A 430 14.19 27.73 -8.58
N PHE A 431 13.23 28.12 -7.74
CA PHE A 431 13.25 27.84 -6.31
C PHE A 431 11.90 27.24 -5.88
N ASP A 432 11.92 26.50 -4.80
CA ASP A 432 10.73 25.97 -4.13
C ASP A 432 10.98 25.96 -2.61
N VAL A 433 10.18 26.75 -1.89
CA VAL A 433 10.17 26.80 -0.43
C VAL A 433 8.87 26.17 0.05
N SER A 434 8.96 25.17 0.91
CA SER A 434 7.76 24.46 1.34
C SER A 434 7.87 23.94 2.77
N ASN A 435 6.71 23.77 3.39
CA ASN A 435 6.55 23.02 4.63
C ASN A 435 5.50 21.91 4.45
N VAL A 436 5.78 20.76 5.00
CA VAL A 436 4.89 19.58 5.01
C VAL A 436 4.74 19.10 6.43
N TYR A 437 3.50 19.04 6.91
CA TYR A 437 3.13 18.40 8.16
C TYR A 437 2.35 17.14 7.88
N GLY A 438 2.59 16.08 8.66
CA GLY A 438 1.79 14.87 8.64
C GLY A 438 1.74 14.20 10.00
N ARG A 439 0.60 13.57 10.30
CA ARG A 439 0.37 12.81 11.53
C ARG A 439 -0.47 11.59 11.23
N ASN A 440 -0.08 10.46 11.79
CA ASN A 440 -0.85 9.22 11.80
C ASN A 440 -1.05 8.78 13.25
N ALA A 441 -2.28 8.51 13.63
CA ALA A 441 -2.67 8.08 14.98
C ALA A 441 -3.51 6.81 14.91
N PHE A 442 -3.27 5.91 15.85
CA PHE A 442 -4.01 4.67 16.08
C PHE A 442 -4.56 4.65 17.49
N ASP A 443 -5.86 4.56 17.64
CA ASP A 443 -6.53 4.28 18.89
C ASP A 443 -7.03 2.83 18.87
N ASN A 444 -6.70 2.07 19.92
CA ASN A 444 -6.97 0.64 20.00
C ASN A 444 -8.13 0.39 20.96
N ILE A 445 -9.27 -0.01 20.42
CA ILE A 445 -10.45 -0.40 21.19
C ILE A 445 -10.62 -1.90 21.07
N ILE A 446 -10.60 -2.61 22.18
CA ILE A 446 -10.85 -4.06 22.19
C ILE A 446 -12.29 -4.28 22.59
N SER A 447 -13.06 -4.85 21.68
CA SER A 447 -14.50 -5.10 21.85
C SER A 447 -14.81 -6.60 21.89
N ASN A 448 -16.00 -6.96 22.35
CA ASN A 448 -16.41 -8.35 22.56
C ASN A 448 -15.32 -9.17 23.29
N THR A 449 -14.85 -8.66 24.39
CA THR A 449 -13.69 -9.20 25.14
C THR A 449 -13.97 -9.23 26.64
N LEU A 450 -13.00 -9.66 27.40
CA LEU A 450 -12.98 -9.57 28.86
C LEU A 450 -11.53 -9.53 29.37
N ASN A 451 -11.36 -9.05 30.59
CA ASN A 451 -10.21 -9.31 31.40
C ASN A 451 -10.59 -10.43 32.39
N ALA A 452 -10.06 -11.63 32.18
CA ALA A 452 -10.42 -12.81 32.94
C ALA A 452 -10.15 -12.61 34.46
N SER A 453 -9.10 -11.87 34.81
CA SER A 453 -8.73 -11.59 36.20
C SER A 453 -9.72 -10.67 36.94
N LEU A 454 -10.60 -9.93 36.23
CA LEU A 454 -11.64 -9.10 36.81
C LEU A 454 -12.93 -9.87 37.09
N GLY A 455 -13.01 -11.15 36.75
CA GLY A 455 -14.16 -12.00 37.01
C GLY A 455 -15.43 -11.51 36.31
N GLN A 456 -16.56 -11.57 37.05
CA GLN A 456 -17.87 -11.18 36.51
C GLN A 456 -18.03 -9.67 36.32
N LYS A 457 -17.22 -8.86 36.98
CA LYS A 457 -17.24 -7.39 36.89
C LYS A 457 -16.45 -6.85 35.67
N THR A 458 -15.90 -7.75 34.85
CA THR A 458 -15.12 -7.34 33.71
C THR A 458 -15.99 -6.55 32.70
N PRO A 459 -15.51 -5.40 32.20
CA PRO A 459 -16.07 -4.78 31.00
C PRO A 459 -15.96 -5.71 29.80
N ARG A 460 -16.79 -5.48 28.78
CA ARG A 460 -16.74 -6.21 27.50
C ARG A 460 -16.09 -5.40 26.38
N THR A 461 -15.72 -4.18 26.68
CA THR A 461 -15.00 -3.27 25.78
C THR A 461 -13.98 -2.48 26.60
N PHE A 462 -12.78 -2.32 26.04
CA PHE A 462 -11.69 -1.60 26.67
C PHE A 462 -11.03 -0.64 25.70
N ASN A 463 -10.68 0.55 26.19
CA ASN A 463 -9.69 1.39 25.55
C ASN A 463 -8.29 0.86 25.91
N ALA A 464 -7.62 0.24 24.95
CA ALA A 464 -6.30 -0.34 25.15
C ALA A 464 -5.15 0.66 24.93
N GLY A 465 -5.45 1.96 24.77
CA GLY A 465 -4.48 3.01 24.55
C GLY A 465 -4.20 3.26 23.06
N SER A 466 -3.28 4.19 22.83
CA SER A 466 -2.99 4.67 21.48
C SER A 466 -1.52 4.92 21.26
N TYR A 467 -1.13 4.98 19.98
CA TYR A 467 0.17 5.46 19.56
C TYR A 467 0.02 6.35 18.31
N ASN A 468 0.88 7.34 18.22
CA ASN A 468 0.89 8.23 17.07
C ASN A 468 2.30 8.64 16.67
N ALA A 469 2.47 8.92 15.39
CA ALA A 469 3.67 9.47 14.80
C ALA A 469 3.34 10.74 14.03
N SER A 470 4.18 11.76 14.13
CA SER A 470 4.06 12.97 13.34
C SER A 470 5.40 13.39 12.76
N GLN A 471 5.33 14.12 11.65
CA GLN A 471 6.48 14.67 10.96
C GLN A 471 6.17 16.09 10.51
N ASN A 472 7.10 17.01 10.74
CA ASN A 472 7.09 18.36 10.14
C ASN A 472 8.41 18.55 9.38
N SER A 473 8.33 18.96 8.12
CA SER A 473 9.49 19.08 7.24
C SER A 473 9.45 20.37 6.43
N GLY A 474 10.34 21.30 6.74
CA GLY A 474 10.63 22.48 5.93
C GLY A 474 11.71 22.15 4.89
N SER A 475 11.54 22.59 3.64
CA SER A 475 12.54 22.42 2.59
C SER A 475 12.70 23.69 1.74
N LEU A 476 13.92 23.86 1.24
CA LEU A 476 14.31 24.92 0.32
C LEU A 476 15.13 24.29 -0.80
N ASP A 477 14.62 24.34 -2.02
CA ASP A 477 15.18 23.71 -3.20
C ASP A 477 15.49 24.77 -4.28
N PHE A 478 16.63 24.67 -4.94
CA PHE A 478 17.02 25.49 -6.08
C PHE A 478 17.43 24.62 -7.25
N SER A 479 17.10 25.05 -8.49
CA SER A 479 17.59 24.41 -9.70
C SER A 479 17.78 25.42 -10.84
N ARG A 480 18.78 25.16 -11.70
CA ARG A 480 19.02 25.96 -12.90
C ARG A 480 19.64 25.10 -14.01
N LYS A 481 19.13 25.28 -15.21
CA LYS A 481 19.69 24.70 -16.41
C LYS A 481 20.62 25.71 -17.11
N PHE A 482 21.81 25.28 -17.48
CA PHE A 482 22.81 26.00 -18.22
C PHE A 482 22.96 25.39 -19.61
N ASP A 483 22.22 25.92 -20.59
CA ASP A 483 22.14 25.35 -21.93
C ASP A 483 23.45 25.46 -22.73
N LYS A 484 24.34 26.37 -22.34
CA LYS A 484 25.63 26.63 -23.01
C LYS A 484 26.82 25.78 -22.49
N VAL A 485 26.59 24.95 -21.47
CA VAL A 485 27.63 24.05 -20.91
C VAL A 485 27.46 22.69 -21.59
N LEU A 486 28.33 22.37 -22.54
CA LEU A 486 28.19 21.22 -23.43
C LEU A 486 26.79 21.19 -24.06
N ASN A 487 26.06 20.09 -23.93
CA ASN A 487 24.66 19.98 -24.42
C ASN A 487 23.63 20.20 -23.30
N GLY A 488 24.01 20.93 -22.27
CA GLY A 488 23.18 21.33 -21.15
C GLY A 488 23.58 20.71 -19.82
N LEU A 489 23.82 21.57 -18.83
CA LEU A 489 24.06 21.20 -17.44
C LEU A 489 22.88 21.66 -16.59
N ASN A 490 22.25 20.74 -15.86
CA ASN A 490 21.30 21.06 -14.80
C ASN A 490 22.00 20.97 -13.45
N VAL A 491 21.90 22.02 -12.64
CA VAL A 491 22.43 22.09 -11.27
C VAL A 491 21.26 22.26 -10.34
N ALA A 492 21.17 21.41 -9.32
CA ALA A 492 20.20 21.56 -8.25
C ALA A 492 20.86 21.38 -6.87
N PHE A 493 20.41 22.14 -5.89
CA PHE A 493 20.86 22.03 -4.50
C PHE A 493 19.74 22.49 -3.56
N GLY A 494 19.83 22.07 -2.32
CA GLY A 494 18.82 22.47 -1.34
C GLY A 494 19.12 22.04 0.07
N GLY A 495 18.24 22.46 0.98
CA GLY A 495 18.28 22.11 2.39
C GLY A 495 16.94 21.67 2.90
N GLN A 496 16.96 20.88 3.97
CA GLN A 496 15.78 20.37 4.64
C GLN A 496 16.00 20.35 6.15
N TYR A 497 14.98 20.77 6.88
CA TYR A 497 14.90 20.57 8.32
C TYR A 497 13.63 19.80 8.65
N ARG A 498 13.77 18.67 9.37
CA ARG A 498 12.65 17.79 9.70
C ARG A 498 12.63 17.46 11.18
N VAL A 499 11.44 17.45 11.77
CA VAL A 499 11.19 17.00 13.14
C VAL A 499 10.22 15.83 13.06
N GLU A 500 10.59 14.73 13.70
CA GLU A 500 9.78 13.53 13.85
C GLU A 500 9.41 13.36 15.33
N THR A 501 8.17 12.92 15.61
CA THR A 501 7.69 12.67 16.97
C THR A 501 7.03 11.31 17.00
N TYR A 502 7.22 10.58 18.11
CA TYR A 502 6.52 9.32 18.39
C TYR A 502 5.99 9.35 19.81
N GLN A 503 4.75 8.89 19.99
CA GLN A 503 4.06 8.90 21.26
C GLN A 503 3.29 7.61 21.45
N ILE A 504 3.34 7.06 22.69
CA ILE A 504 2.45 6.02 23.20
C ILE A 504 1.67 6.63 24.36
N ILE A 505 0.37 6.36 24.43
CA ILE A 505 -0.55 6.79 25.47
C ILE A 505 -1.18 5.54 26.09
N ALA A 506 -1.18 5.48 27.41
CA ALA A 506 -1.72 4.35 28.16
C ALA A 506 -3.22 4.13 27.89
N GLY A 507 -3.63 2.89 28.00
CA GLY A 507 -5.04 2.49 28.01
C GLY A 507 -5.69 2.68 29.37
N GLU A 508 -6.99 2.35 29.45
CA GLU A 508 -7.68 2.32 30.75
C GLU A 508 -7.18 1.15 31.60
N GLU A 509 -7.19 1.31 32.92
CA GLU A 509 -6.59 0.36 33.85
C GLU A 509 -7.14 -1.06 33.69
N GLY A 510 -8.44 -1.23 33.50
CA GLY A 510 -9.07 -2.53 33.27
C GLY A 510 -8.54 -3.29 32.06
N SER A 511 -7.93 -2.58 31.09
CA SER A 511 -7.37 -3.18 29.87
C SER A 511 -6.04 -3.92 30.10
N TYR A 512 -5.33 -3.63 31.20
CA TYR A 512 -4.01 -4.23 31.49
C TYR A 512 -3.83 -4.70 32.94
N SER A 513 -4.75 -4.35 33.85
CA SER A 513 -4.62 -4.68 35.27
C SER A 513 -4.80 -6.17 35.54
N LYS A 514 -4.19 -6.63 36.64
CA LYS A 514 -4.42 -7.94 37.25
C LYS A 514 -5.15 -7.72 38.58
N ALA A 515 -6.36 -8.25 38.69
CA ALA A 515 -7.11 -8.14 39.92
C ALA A 515 -6.69 -9.17 40.99
N ASP A 516 -7.11 -8.93 42.23
CA ASP A 516 -7.03 -9.95 43.28
C ASP A 516 -7.98 -11.10 42.92
N LEU A 517 -7.41 -12.29 42.76
CA LEU A 517 -8.11 -13.50 42.34
C LEU A 517 -8.93 -14.16 43.45
N SER A 518 -8.94 -13.60 44.66
CA SER A 518 -9.58 -14.20 45.82
C SER A 518 -11.11 -14.34 45.77
N THR A 519 -11.76 -13.57 44.83
CA THR A 519 -13.24 -13.51 44.71
C THR A 519 -13.80 -13.90 43.34
N ILE A 520 -13.01 -14.57 42.51
CA ILE A 520 -13.40 -14.88 41.13
C ILE A 520 -13.98 -16.29 41.05
N TYR A 521 -15.10 -16.42 40.30
CA TYR A 521 -15.76 -17.67 40.00
C TYR A 521 -15.83 -17.89 38.49
N SER A 522 -15.72 -19.15 38.05
CA SER A 522 -16.02 -19.58 36.68
C SER A 522 -17.02 -20.74 36.70
N ILE A 523 -17.73 -20.95 35.60
CA ILE A 523 -18.58 -22.13 35.41
C ILE A 523 -17.80 -23.18 34.63
N GLY A 524 -17.62 -24.37 35.19
CA GLY A 524 -17.25 -25.57 34.49
C GLY A 524 -18.49 -26.38 34.16
N TYR A 525 -18.34 -27.36 33.28
CA TYR A 525 -19.41 -28.30 32.90
C TYR A 525 -18.93 -29.71 33.17
N THR A 526 -19.79 -30.54 33.78
CA THR A 526 -19.57 -31.98 33.90
C THR A 526 -19.66 -32.64 32.51
N THR A 527 -19.23 -33.88 32.40
CA THR A 527 -19.38 -34.72 31.22
C THR A 527 -20.82 -34.88 30.73
N GLY A 528 -21.81 -34.62 31.55
CA GLY A 528 -23.22 -34.56 31.17
C GLY A 528 -23.76 -33.15 30.85
N GLY A 529 -22.87 -32.15 30.70
CA GLY A 529 -23.27 -30.75 30.40
C GLY A 529 -23.87 -30.02 31.59
N ILE A 530 -23.75 -30.54 32.80
CA ILE A 530 -24.28 -29.88 34.02
C ILE A 530 -23.27 -28.81 34.46
N PRO A 531 -23.69 -27.55 34.57
CA PRO A 531 -22.82 -26.47 35.04
C PRO A 531 -22.44 -26.66 36.49
N TYR A 532 -21.20 -26.39 36.85
CA TYR A 532 -20.74 -26.30 38.24
C TYR A 532 -19.86 -25.05 38.41
N PHE A 533 -19.80 -24.57 39.66
CA PHE A 533 -18.99 -23.38 39.98
C PHE A 533 -17.60 -23.81 40.43
N VAL A 534 -16.62 -23.14 39.87
CA VAL A 534 -15.22 -23.22 40.36
C VAL A 534 -15.00 -22.12 41.36
N ALA A 535 -14.78 -22.48 42.59
CA ALA A 535 -14.65 -21.53 43.71
C ALA A 535 -13.37 -20.68 43.59
N ALA A 536 -13.41 -19.50 44.15
CA ALA A 536 -12.25 -18.63 44.35
C ALA A 536 -11.14 -19.36 45.10
N GLY A 537 -9.89 -19.14 44.77
CA GLY A 537 -8.72 -19.75 45.43
C GLY A 537 -8.41 -21.19 44.98
N SER A 538 -9.18 -21.81 44.09
CA SER A 538 -8.82 -23.08 43.48
C SER A 538 -7.68 -22.92 42.46
N THR A 539 -6.86 -23.95 42.26
CA THR A 539 -5.69 -23.95 41.39
C THR A 539 -5.92 -23.43 39.99
N PRO A 540 -7.07 -23.63 39.32
CA PRO A 540 -7.38 -23.06 38.01
C PRO A 540 -7.43 -21.53 37.96
N LEU A 541 -7.72 -20.86 39.07
CA LEU A 541 -7.88 -19.40 39.13
C LEU A 541 -6.54 -18.65 39.20
N ASN A 542 -5.47 -19.31 39.67
CA ASN A 542 -4.14 -18.71 39.71
C ASN A 542 -3.52 -18.41 38.34
N GLY A 543 -4.04 -19.02 37.29
CA GLY A 543 -3.58 -18.84 35.90
C GLY A 543 -4.42 -17.90 35.04
N LEU A 544 -5.37 -17.11 35.61
CA LEU A 544 -6.21 -16.23 34.82
C LEU A 544 -5.39 -15.12 34.14
N SER A 545 -5.67 -14.94 32.85
CA SER A 545 -5.02 -13.93 32.02
C SER A 545 -5.44 -12.52 32.44
N PRO A 546 -4.52 -11.66 32.84
CA PRO A 546 -4.80 -10.27 33.06
C PRO A 546 -4.98 -9.51 31.72
N GLY A 547 -5.69 -8.40 31.78
CA GLY A 547 -5.89 -7.53 30.63
C GLY A 547 -6.90 -8.02 29.60
N SER A 548 -7.24 -7.14 28.67
CA SER A 548 -8.14 -7.44 27.55
C SER A 548 -7.51 -8.49 26.62
N GLN A 549 -8.36 -9.34 26.03
CA GLN A 549 -7.91 -10.39 25.11
C GLN A 549 -7.53 -9.77 23.75
N ILE A 550 -6.65 -10.40 22.98
CA ILE A 550 -5.95 -9.93 21.78
C ILE A 550 -4.73 -9.08 22.15
N HIS A 551 -4.93 -7.96 22.80
CA HIS A 551 -3.93 -6.98 23.18
C HIS A 551 -4.27 -6.46 24.58
N ALA A 552 -3.40 -6.68 25.52
CA ALA A 552 -3.47 -5.99 26.81
C ALA A 552 -3.11 -4.52 26.57
N GLY A 553 -3.89 -3.61 27.15
CA GLY A 553 -3.68 -2.18 26.95
C GLY A 553 -2.28 -1.72 27.36
N PHE A 554 -1.81 -0.64 26.76
CA PHE A 554 -0.57 0.01 27.17
C PHE A 554 -0.69 0.46 28.63
N ARG A 555 0.34 0.15 29.39
CA ARG A 555 0.45 0.56 30.80
C ARG A 555 1.02 1.98 30.89
N PRO A 556 0.81 2.73 31.98
CA PRO A 556 1.47 4.02 32.18
C PRO A 556 3.01 3.96 32.05
N SER A 557 3.62 2.81 32.41
CA SER A 557 5.06 2.56 32.19
C SER A 557 5.48 2.43 30.72
N ASN A 558 4.53 2.26 29.81
CA ASN A 558 4.78 2.20 28.37
C ASN A 558 4.70 3.57 27.70
N GLU A 559 4.23 4.61 28.42
CA GLU A 559 4.06 5.94 27.83
C GLU A 559 5.40 6.54 27.43
N VAL A 560 5.42 7.09 26.23
CA VAL A 560 6.55 7.82 25.67
C VAL A 560 6.06 9.02 24.87
N ASN A 561 6.87 10.09 24.87
CA ASN A 561 6.69 11.23 23.97
C ASN A 561 8.08 11.75 23.57
N VAL A 562 8.56 11.29 22.43
CA VAL A 562 9.94 11.51 21.99
C VAL A 562 10.00 12.21 20.66
N LYS A 563 11.06 12.99 20.46
CA LYS A 563 11.29 13.77 19.24
C LYS A 563 12.71 13.54 18.73
N ARG A 564 12.83 13.62 17.41
CA ARG A 564 14.10 13.60 16.69
C ARG A 564 14.12 14.73 15.67
N SER A 565 15.22 15.47 15.58
CA SER A 565 15.45 16.47 14.55
C SER A 565 16.48 16.01 13.54
N ILE A 566 16.29 16.41 12.29
CA ILE A 566 17.13 16.06 11.16
C ILE A 566 17.39 17.33 10.33
N SER A 567 18.68 17.64 10.11
CA SER A 567 19.11 18.67 9.19
C SER A 567 19.78 18.04 7.99
N ALA A 568 19.46 18.48 6.78
CA ALA A 568 20.01 17.90 5.57
C ALA A 568 20.35 18.96 4.54
N ALA A 569 21.42 18.68 3.75
CA ALA A 569 21.78 19.46 2.57
C ALA A 569 22.14 18.51 1.43
N TYR A 570 21.85 18.92 0.19
CA TYR A 570 22.15 18.11 -1.00
C TYR A 570 22.58 18.96 -2.18
N ALA A 571 23.31 18.33 -3.10
CA ALA A 571 23.61 18.84 -4.44
C ALA A 571 23.39 17.72 -5.48
N ASP A 572 22.85 18.07 -6.64
CA ASP A 572 22.54 17.18 -7.75
C ASP A 572 22.93 17.83 -9.07
N LEU A 573 23.63 17.12 -9.91
CA LEU A 573 24.15 17.58 -11.20
C LEU A 573 23.72 16.60 -12.29
N GLU A 574 23.15 17.12 -13.37
CA GLU A 574 22.90 16.37 -14.61
C GLU A 574 23.56 17.06 -15.80
N LEU A 575 24.48 16.38 -16.45
CA LEU A 575 25.25 16.89 -17.58
C LEU A 575 24.95 16.07 -18.85
N ASN A 576 24.37 16.70 -19.86
CA ASN A 576 24.35 16.16 -21.20
C ASN A 576 25.72 16.46 -21.85
N VAL A 577 26.62 15.46 -21.84
CA VAL A 577 27.94 15.58 -22.43
C VAL A 577 27.82 15.75 -23.95
N THR A 578 26.94 14.96 -24.54
CA THR A 578 26.49 15.06 -25.95
C THR A 578 24.97 14.81 -25.98
N ASP A 579 24.34 14.94 -27.15
CA ASP A 579 22.91 14.58 -27.34
C ASP A 579 22.62 13.10 -27.01
N LYS A 580 23.68 12.26 -27.03
CA LYS A 580 23.57 10.82 -26.78
C LYS A 580 24.01 10.40 -25.38
N TRP A 581 24.80 11.21 -24.69
CA TRP A 581 25.45 10.82 -23.45
C TRP A 581 25.08 11.75 -22.29
N LEU A 582 24.41 11.21 -21.30
CA LEU A 582 24.02 11.86 -20.06
C LEU A 582 24.83 11.26 -18.90
N LEU A 583 25.36 12.15 -18.05
CA LEU A 583 25.92 11.83 -16.74
C LEU A 583 25.10 12.52 -15.66
N SER A 584 24.90 11.85 -14.52
CA SER A 584 24.31 12.46 -13.35
C SER A 584 25.04 12.05 -12.08
N GLY A 585 25.10 12.98 -11.11
CA GLY A 585 25.70 12.74 -9.80
C GLY A 585 24.97 13.52 -8.72
N ALA A 586 24.81 12.91 -7.55
CA ALA A 586 24.22 13.56 -6.40
C ALA A 586 24.96 13.21 -5.11
N VAL A 587 24.98 14.15 -4.18
CA VAL A 587 25.48 13.97 -2.82
C VAL A 587 24.49 14.58 -1.84
N ARG A 588 24.29 13.91 -0.70
CA ARG A 588 23.47 14.42 0.38
C ARG A 588 24.08 14.08 1.73
N VAL A 589 24.05 15.04 2.63
CA VAL A 589 24.45 14.88 4.03
C VAL A 589 23.22 15.11 4.90
N GLU A 590 22.97 14.21 5.81
CA GLU A 590 21.92 14.33 6.83
C GLU A 590 22.54 14.18 8.21
N ASN A 591 22.17 15.05 9.14
CA ASN A 591 22.56 14.98 10.53
C ASN A 591 21.33 14.76 11.42
N TYR A 592 21.33 13.69 12.17
CA TYR A 592 20.27 13.25 13.07
C TYR A 592 20.68 13.54 14.51
N SER A 593 19.74 14.02 15.33
CA SER A 593 20.00 14.39 16.73
C SER A 593 20.34 13.20 17.64
N ASP A 594 20.03 11.97 17.24
CA ASP A 594 20.17 10.73 18.02
C ASP A 594 21.38 9.87 17.62
N PHE A 595 21.77 9.82 16.35
CA PHE A 595 22.90 8.98 15.93
C PHE A 595 23.92 9.68 15.01
N GLY A 596 23.79 11.00 14.78
CA GLY A 596 24.79 11.80 14.06
C GLY A 596 24.61 11.81 12.53
N SER A 597 25.72 11.97 11.81
CA SER A 597 25.70 12.29 10.38
C SER A 597 25.84 11.07 9.48
N VAL A 598 25.11 11.10 8.37
CA VAL A 598 25.20 10.12 7.28
C VAL A 598 25.35 10.85 5.95
N THR A 599 26.28 10.40 5.10
CA THR A 599 26.45 10.93 3.74
C THR A 599 26.09 9.85 2.73
N THR A 600 25.35 10.24 1.69
CA THR A 600 24.95 9.36 0.59
C THR A 600 25.35 9.96 -0.76
N TYR A 601 25.67 9.07 -1.70
CA TYR A 601 26.12 9.41 -3.05
C TYR A 601 25.33 8.65 -4.09
N LYS A 602 25.15 9.26 -5.26
CA LYS A 602 24.58 8.63 -6.45
C LYS A 602 25.37 9.06 -7.66
N ALA A 603 25.61 8.11 -8.58
CA ALA A 603 26.14 8.37 -9.90
C ALA A 603 25.35 7.52 -10.91
N ALA A 604 24.94 8.12 -12.02
CA ALA A 604 24.26 7.39 -13.08
C ALA A 604 24.63 7.92 -14.45
N THR A 605 24.52 7.07 -15.46
CA THR A 605 24.82 7.40 -16.85
C THR A 605 23.80 6.78 -17.78
N ARG A 606 23.58 7.42 -18.91
CA ARG A 606 22.79 6.90 -20.03
C ARG A 606 23.48 7.23 -21.35
N TYR A 607 23.62 6.22 -22.21
CA TYR A 607 24.18 6.39 -23.54
C TYR A 607 23.23 5.85 -24.61
N GLY A 608 22.82 6.71 -25.55
CA GLY A 608 21.98 6.39 -26.70
C GLY A 608 22.82 5.92 -27.89
N PHE A 609 22.84 4.62 -28.17
CA PHE A 609 23.48 4.09 -29.36
C PHE A 609 22.76 4.50 -30.63
N ALA A 610 21.42 4.48 -30.57
CA ALA A 610 20.51 4.87 -31.64
C ALA A 610 19.33 5.63 -31.07
N LYS A 611 18.50 6.27 -31.91
CA LYS A 611 17.27 6.93 -31.49
C LYS A 611 16.31 5.98 -30.75
N TRP A 612 16.38 4.70 -31.09
CA TRP A 612 15.50 3.65 -30.54
C TRP A 612 16.15 2.79 -29.44
N LEU A 613 17.46 2.95 -29.17
CA LEU A 613 18.19 2.08 -28.23
C LEU A 613 19.13 2.88 -27.37
N ALA A 614 19.02 2.72 -26.05
CA ALA A 614 19.97 3.26 -25.09
C ALA A 614 20.27 2.27 -23.97
N VAL A 615 21.47 2.40 -23.40
CA VAL A 615 21.86 1.72 -22.17
C VAL A 615 21.94 2.73 -21.02
N ARG A 616 21.73 2.27 -19.81
CA ARG A 616 21.87 3.06 -18.60
C ARG A 616 22.54 2.25 -17.51
N GLY A 617 23.17 2.94 -16.56
CA GLY A 617 23.81 2.29 -15.42
C GLY A 617 23.89 3.27 -14.26
N GLY A 618 23.82 2.74 -13.04
CA GLY A 618 23.84 3.54 -11.84
C GLY A 618 24.52 2.84 -10.67
N PHE A 619 25.09 3.66 -9.80
CA PHE A 619 25.58 3.31 -8.48
C PHE A 619 24.98 4.28 -7.47
N ASN A 620 24.53 3.77 -6.33
CA ASN A 620 24.04 4.59 -5.25
C ASN A 620 24.40 4.01 -3.88
N THR A 621 24.53 4.89 -2.90
CA THR A 621 24.53 4.53 -1.51
C THR A 621 23.24 5.02 -0.87
N GLY A 622 22.73 4.29 0.08
CA GLY A 622 21.53 4.66 0.80
C GLY A 622 21.64 4.33 2.27
N PHE A 623 20.69 4.83 3.05
CA PHE A 623 20.55 4.44 4.43
C PHE A 623 19.09 4.55 4.87
N ARG A 624 18.78 3.88 5.96
CA ARG A 624 17.54 4.03 6.70
C ARG A 624 17.85 4.29 8.17
N ALA A 625 17.32 5.39 8.68
CA ALA A 625 17.31 5.63 10.11
C ALA A 625 16.35 4.64 10.79
N PRO A 626 16.69 3.99 11.91
CA PRO A 626 15.72 3.26 12.69
C PRO A 626 14.57 4.18 13.08
N ASP A 627 13.34 3.72 12.97
CA ASP A 627 12.17 4.51 13.32
C ASP A 627 12.11 4.76 14.82
N LEU A 628 11.58 5.92 15.27
CA LEU A 628 11.40 6.20 16.69
C LEU A 628 10.58 5.10 17.36
N ALA A 629 9.62 4.51 16.65
CA ALA A 629 8.88 3.35 17.11
C ALA A 629 9.82 2.16 17.43
N GLN A 630 10.82 1.87 16.61
CA GLN A 630 11.77 0.77 16.88
C GLN A 630 12.68 1.03 18.09
N PHE A 631 12.96 2.29 18.38
CA PHE A 631 13.70 2.65 19.58
C PHE A 631 12.86 2.56 20.86
N TYR A 632 11.59 2.99 20.81
CA TYR A 632 10.80 3.31 22.01
C TYR A 632 9.54 2.48 22.16
N TYR A 633 9.10 1.71 21.15
CA TYR A 633 7.94 0.86 21.31
C TYR A 633 8.17 -0.20 22.37
N THR A 634 7.24 -0.28 23.30
CA THR A 634 7.19 -1.33 24.30
C THR A 634 5.75 -1.77 24.49
N GLU A 635 5.55 -3.06 24.59
CA GLU A 635 4.26 -3.69 24.77
C GLU A 635 4.40 -4.89 25.66
N THR A 636 3.52 -5.05 26.62
CA THR A 636 3.41 -6.26 27.42
C THR A 636 2.23 -7.07 26.91
N SER A 637 2.48 -8.28 26.44
CA SER A 637 1.44 -9.24 26.10
C SER A 637 1.52 -10.44 27.03
N THR A 638 0.36 -10.99 27.41
CA THR A 638 0.35 -12.21 28.21
C THR A 638 0.24 -13.42 27.29
N THR A 639 1.14 -14.35 27.43
CA THR A 639 1.11 -15.67 26.78
C THR A 639 1.00 -16.77 27.85
N PHE A 640 0.60 -17.98 27.43
CA PHE A 640 0.51 -19.11 28.34
C PHE A 640 1.57 -20.15 28.00
N GLN A 641 2.29 -20.61 29.05
CA GLN A 641 3.26 -21.68 28.93
C GLN A 641 2.93 -22.75 29.99
N ASN A 642 2.58 -23.95 29.54
CA ASN A 642 2.16 -25.04 30.44
C ASN A 642 0.97 -24.66 31.36
N GLY A 643 0.01 -23.89 30.84
CA GLY A 643 -1.16 -23.43 31.59
C GLY A 643 -0.93 -22.26 32.55
N VAL A 644 0.29 -21.71 32.62
CA VAL A 644 0.64 -20.55 33.44
C VAL A 644 0.69 -19.32 32.56
N ALA A 645 0.01 -18.25 33.03
CA ALA A 645 0.06 -16.93 32.38
C ALA A 645 1.46 -16.31 32.54
N ILE A 646 2.11 -16.01 31.46
CA ILE A 646 3.44 -15.43 31.43
C ILE A 646 3.39 -14.08 30.70
N ASP A 647 3.85 -13.02 31.37
CA ASP A 647 4.00 -11.73 30.74
C ASP A 647 5.24 -11.72 29.84
N GLN A 648 5.01 -11.45 28.57
CA GLN A 648 6.02 -11.28 27.55
C GLN A 648 6.11 -9.81 27.17
N VAL A 649 7.30 -9.25 27.20
CA VAL A 649 7.55 -7.86 26.82
C VAL A 649 8.24 -7.79 25.46
N THR A 650 7.73 -6.97 24.57
CA THR A 650 8.53 -6.37 23.52
C THR A 650 9.25 -5.19 24.17
N ALA A 651 10.50 -5.38 24.53
CA ALA A 651 11.26 -4.35 25.22
C ALA A 651 11.83 -3.37 24.20
N ASN A 652 11.69 -2.08 24.51
CA ASN A 652 12.29 -1.04 23.68
C ASN A 652 13.82 -1.11 23.72
N ASN A 653 14.47 -0.53 22.69
CA ASN A 653 15.94 -0.61 22.57
C ASN A 653 16.67 0.24 23.62
N VAL A 654 16.01 1.15 24.33
CA VAL A 654 16.59 1.97 25.41
C VAL A 654 16.40 1.36 26.79
N ASN A 655 15.71 0.24 26.92
CA ASN A 655 15.44 -0.44 28.18
C ASN A 655 16.75 -0.92 28.85
N PRO A 656 16.94 -0.74 30.18
CA PRO A 656 18.13 -1.23 30.89
C PRO A 656 18.40 -2.72 30.72
N ALA A 657 17.35 -3.57 30.69
CA ALA A 657 17.51 -5.00 30.46
C ALA A 657 18.07 -5.31 29.06
N THR A 658 17.70 -4.52 28.03
CA THR A 658 18.27 -4.61 26.69
C THR A 658 19.77 -4.36 26.69
N ARG A 659 20.22 -3.35 27.44
CA ARG A 659 21.64 -3.02 27.60
C ARG A 659 22.40 -4.04 28.40
N ALA A 660 21.82 -4.59 29.48
CA ALA A 660 22.41 -5.64 30.31
C ALA A 660 22.65 -6.94 29.48
N LEU A 661 21.79 -7.27 28.54
CA LEU A 661 21.99 -8.35 27.55
C LEU A 661 23.12 -8.07 26.55
N GLY A 662 23.77 -6.91 26.59
CA GLY A 662 24.80 -6.53 25.62
C GLY A 662 24.26 -6.12 24.25
N ILE A 663 22.94 -5.93 24.10
CA ILE A 663 22.32 -5.44 22.86
C ILE A 663 22.61 -3.93 22.71
N PRO A 664 23.34 -3.50 21.68
CA PRO A 664 23.72 -2.09 21.50
C PRO A 664 22.53 -1.22 21.05
N ALA A 665 22.74 0.10 21.09
CA ALA A 665 21.82 1.07 20.49
C ALA A 665 21.65 0.80 19.00
N LEU A 666 20.42 0.98 18.49
CA LEU A 666 20.15 0.84 17.09
C LEU A 666 20.96 1.82 16.25
N GLN A 667 21.49 1.32 15.15
CA GLN A 667 22.28 2.06 14.20
C GLN A 667 21.58 2.15 12.85
N PRO A 668 21.87 3.16 12.02
CA PRO A 668 21.31 3.24 10.68
C PRO A 668 21.68 2.00 9.83
N GLU A 669 20.72 1.44 9.14
CA GLU A 669 20.97 0.50 8.06
C GLU A 669 21.67 1.23 6.91
N LYS A 670 22.66 0.61 6.29
CA LYS A 670 23.43 1.18 5.18
C LYS A 670 23.32 0.32 3.94
N SER A 671 23.08 0.94 2.80
CA SER A 671 22.97 0.21 1.53
C SER A 671 23.95 0.66 0.47
N LYS A 672 24.24 -0.26 -0.45
CA LYS A 672 24.89 -0.01 -1.74
C LYS A 672 24.03 -0.63 -2.82
N GLY A 673 23.66 0.17 -3.81
CA GLY A 673 22.86 -0.24 -4.96
C GLY A 673 23.65 -0.13 -6.26
N TYR A 674 23.46 -1.08 -7.13
CA TYR A 674 23.99 -1.14 -8.49
C TYR A 674 22.86 -1.43 -9.45
N SER A 675 22.81 -0.72 -10.58
CA SER A 675 21.81 -0.95 -11.62
C SER A 675 22.44 -0.86 -13.02
N ALA A 676 21.93 -1.67 -13.93
CA ALA A 676 22.28 -1.62 -15.34
C ALA A 676 21.03 -1.97 -16.16
N GLY A 677 20.76 -1.23 -17.23
CA GLY A 677 19.55 -1.46 -18.00
C GLY A 677 19.63 -1.02 -19.44
N ILE A 678 18.65 -1.48 -20.19
CA ILE A 678 18.44 -1.17 -21.60
C ILE A 678 17.05 -0.55 -21.73
N THR A 679 16.96 0.55 -22.48
CA THR A 679 15.70 1.14 -22.91
C THR A 679 15.60 1.12 -24.41
N SER A 680 14.48 0.69 -24.98
CA SER A 680 14.29 0.58 -26.39
C SER A 680 12.89 1.02 -26.84
N GLN A 681 12.83 1.72 -27.97
CA GLN A 681 11.63 2.08 -28.70
C GLN A 681 11.82 1.71 -30.18
N PRO A 682 11.83 0.39 -30.50
CA PRO A 682 12.22 -0.11 -31.82
C PRO A 682 11.28 0.36 -32.95
N ILE A 683 10.02 0.57 -32.63
CA ILE A 683 9.01 1.15 -33.51
C ILE A 683 8.11 2.10 -32.67
N GLN A 684 7.40 2.97 -33.35
CA GLN A 684 6.46 3.89 -32.69
C GLN A 684 5.45 3.10 -31.83
N ASN A 685 5.16 3.59 -30.62
CA ASN A 685 4.22 3.00 -29.65
C ASN A 685 4.65 1.66 -29.03
N VAL A 686 5.87 1.18 -29.25
CA VAL A 686 6.48 0.05 -28.51
C VAL A 686 7.53 0.58 -27.58
N GLU A 687 7.40 0.34 -26.31
CA GLU A 687 8.41 0.66 -25.29
C GLU A 687 8.86 -0.62 -24.58
N ILE A 688 10.15 -0.80 -24.44
CA ILE A 688 10.75 -1.95 -23.74
C ILE A 688 11.82 -1.44 -22.79
N THR A 689 11.80 -1.91 -21.55
CA THR A 689 12.90 -1.71 -20.60
C THR A 689 13.29 -3.04 -19.96
N ILE A 690 14.59 -3.24 -19.80
CA ILE A 690 15.16 -4.37 -19.06
C ILE A 690 16.19 -3.78 -18.09
N ASP A 691 16.00 -4.01 -16.81
CA ASP A 691 16.87 -3.45 -15.76
C ASP A 691 17.30 -4.54 -14.80
N ALA A 692 18.60 -4.77 -14.69
CA ALA A 692 19.21 -5.62 -13.67
C ALA A 692 19.63 -4.76 -12.48
N TYR A 693 19.51 -5.30 -11.27
CA TYR A 693 19.88 -4.60 -10.05
C TYR A 693 20.49 -5.51 -8.99
N GLN A 694 21.31 -4.91 -8.13
CA GLN A 694 21.75 -5.51 -6.88
C GLN A 694 21.66 -4.45 -5.77
N VAL A 695 21.13 -4.83 -4.62
CA VAL A 695 21.07 -4.00 -3.42
C VAL A 695 21.65 -4.78 -2.25
N ASP A 696 22.75 -4.31 -1.71
CA ASP A 696 23.38 -4.83 -0.50
C ASP A 696 22.97 -3.94 0.68
N ILE A 697 22.35 -4.50 1.72
CA ILE A 697 21.96 -3.76 2.93
C ILE A 697 22.65 -4.39 4.13
N LYS A 698 23.39 -3.56 4.87
CA LYS A 698 24.10 -3.95 6.09
C LYS A 698 23.32 -3.52 7.32
N ASP A 699 23.45 -4.31 8.37
CA ASP A 699 23.00 -4.00 9.73
C ASP A 699 21.50 -3.69 9.78
N ARG A 700 20.69 -4.54 9.11
CA ARG A 700 19.22 -4.40 9.11
C ARG A 700 18.66 -4.59 10.50
N VAL A 701 17.70 -3.75 10.85
CA VAL A 701 16.96 -3.85 12.11
C VAL A 701 15.91 -4.95 11.96
N GLY A 702 15.98 -5.92 12.84
CA GLY A 702 15.02 -6.99 12.99
C GLY A 702 14.55 -7.07 14.43
N ASN A 703 13.60 -7.95 14.68
CA ASN A 703 13.14 -8.27 16.02
C ASN A 703 13.73 -9.64 16.40
N THR A 704 14.28 -9.74 17.62
CA THR A 704 14.80 -11.03 18.08
C THR A 704 13.65 -12.02 18.35
N GLY A 705 13.97 -13.31 18.43
CA GLY A 705 13.16 -14.27 19.12
C GLY A 705 13.09 -13.95 20.63
N ARG A 706 12.53 -14.84 21.40
CA ARG A 706 12.23 -14.63 22.82
C ARG A 706 13.35 -15.13 23.70
N PHE A 707 13.86 -14.25 24.57
CA PHE A 707 14.69 -14.62 25.71
C PHE A 707 13.80 -14.90 26.91
N SER A 708 14.13 -15.93 27.71
CA SER A 708 13.35 -16.31 28.91
C SER A 708 14.15 -16.09 30.18
N ALA A 709 13.53 -15.53 31.22
CA ALA A 709 14.09 -15.44 32.54
C ALA A 709 14.36 -16.82 33.20
N THR A 710 13.69 -17.86 32.71
CA THR A 710 13.87 -19.24 33.16
C THR A 710 14.98 -19.99 32.42
N ASP A 711 15.60 -19.36 31.39
CA ASP A 711 16.72 -19.97 30.68
C ASP A 711 17.99 -19.96 31.54
N ALA A 712 18.40 -21.13 32.04
CA ALA A 712 19.57 -21.31 32.88
C ALA A 712 20.90 -20.89 32.20
N ASN A 713 20.93 -20.83 30.88
CA ASN A 713 22.11 -20.42 30.10
C ASN A 713 22.29 -18.92 30.06
N LEU A 714 21.25 -18.13 30.38
CA LEU A 714 21.39 -16.67 30.52
C LEU A 714 22.14 -16.32 31.80
N PRO A 715 22.99 -15.27 31.81
CA PRO A 715 23.63 -14.75 32.98
C PRO A 715 22.60 -14.45 34.11
N ALA A 716 22.98 -14.75 35.35
CA ALA A 716 22.06 -14.66 36.49
C ALA A 716 21.56 -13.23 36.74
N ASP A 717 22.40 -12.22 36.52
CA ASP A 717 22.07 -10.81 36.61
C ASP A 717 21.06 -10.39 35.57
N VAL A 718 21.13 -10.90 34.32
CA VAL A 718 20.15 -10.68 33.25
C VAL A 718 18.81 -11.32 33.60
N ARG A 719 18.82 -12.55 34.12
CA ARG A 719 17.60 -13.22 34.61
C ARG A 719 16.92 -12.44 35.72
N ALA A 720 17.72 -11.92 36.67
CA ALA A 720 17.23 -11.09 37.74
C ALA A 720 16.57 -9.79 37.27
N LEU A 721 17.10 -9.16 36.21
CA LEU A 721 16.48 -7.97 35.61
C LEU A 721 15.11 -8.26 35.00
N PHE A 722 14.92 -9.41 34.36
CA PHE A 722 13.58 -9.80 33.87
C PHE A 722 12.59 -9.95 35.01
N VAL A 723 13.00 -10.60 36.09
CA VAL A 723 12.17 -10.76 37.27
C VAL A 723 11.84 -9.41 37.93
N GLN A 724 12.83 -8.51 38.06
CA GLN A 724 12.63 -7.17 38.64
C GLN A 724 11.63 -6.33 37.80
N THR A 725 11.61 -6.50 36.48
CA THR A 725 10.67 -5.80 35.59
C THR A 725 9.32 -6.52 35.47
N GLY A 726 9.09 -7.58 36.26
CA GLY A 726 7.87 -8.38 36.19
C GLY A 726 7.71 -9.15 34.88
N THR A 727 8.81 -9.37 34.15
CA THR A 727 8.85 -9.94 32.83
C THR A 727 9.43 -11.34 32.84
N VAL A 728 8.75 -12.33 32.30
CA VAL A 728 9.28 -13.69 32.17
C VAL A 728 9.96 -13.92 30.83
N GLN A 729 9.48 -13.23 29.81
CA GLN A 729 10.05 -13.32 28.45
C GLN A 729 10.17 -11.95 27.82
N ALA A 730 11.26 -11.72 27.08
CA ALA A 730 11.47 -10.48 26.32
C ALA A 730 12.01 -10.73 24.92
N LYS A 731 11.62 -9.88 23.98
CA LYS A 731 12.20 -9.74 22.64
C LYS A 731 12.61 -8.28 22.41
N PHE A 732 13.56 -8.07 21.51
CA PHE A 732 14.21 -6.79 21.34
C PHE A 732 14.40 -6.43 19.86
N PHE A 733 14.41 -5.12 19.57
CA PHE A 733 14.90 -4.63 18.28
C PHE A 733 16.42 -4.56 18.27
N TYR A 734 17.02 -5.07 17.18
CA TYR A 734 18.47 -5.14 17.05
C TYR A 734 18.90 -5.12 15.57
N ASN A 735 20.07 -4.55 15.26
CA ASN A 735 20.68 -4.63 13.92
C ASN A 735 21.25 -6.05 13.68
N SER A 736 20.37 -7.00 13.48
CA SER A 736 20.66 -8.43 13.60
C SER A 736 21.22 -9.08 12.34
N PHE A 737 21.05 -8.50 11.14
CA PHE A 737 21.42 -9.18 9.91
C PHE A 737 21.74 -8.22 8.74
N SER A 738 22.35 -8.78 7.70
CA SER A 738 22.64 -8.10 6.43
C SER A 738 22.18 -8.96 5.27
N THR A 739 21.75 -8.32 4.19
CA THR A 739 21.18 -9.02 3.02
C THR A 739 21.77 -8.52 1.71
N ARG A 740 21.68 -9.37 0.69
CA ARG A 740 21.87 -9.04 -0.71
C ARG A 740 20.62 -9.41 -1.49
N THR A 741 20.05 -8.44 -2.19
CA THR A 741 18.93 -8.66 -3.12
C THR A 741 19.42 -8.40 -4.55
N ARG A 742 19.17 -9.35 -5.44
CA ARG A 742 19.46 -9.24 -6.88
C ARG A 742 18.19 -9.49 -7.66
N GLY A 743 18.08 -8.87 -8.82
CA GLY A 743 16.95 -9.14 -9.70
C GLY A 743 17.09 -8.54 -11.08
N ILE A 744 16.16 -8.96 -11.94
CA ILE A 744 15.98 -8.44 -13.29
C ILE A 744 14.50 -8.08 -13.43
N GLU A 745 14.26 -6.88 -13.90
CA GLU A 745 12.93 -6.36 -14.21
C GLU A 745 12.78 -6.14 -15.71
N PHE A 746 11.67 -6.59 -16.25
CA PHE A 746 11.24 -6.34 -17.61
C PHE A 746 9.95 -5.54 -17.60
N THR A 747 9.83 -4.49 -18.41
CA THR A 747 8.56 -3.87 -18.76
C THR A 747 8.47 -3.66 -20.26
N GLY A 748 7.33 -4.02 -20.84
CA GLY A 748 7.03 -3.83 -22.24
C GLY A 748 5.62 -3.28 -22.43
N SER A 749 5.44 -2.32 -23.30
CA SER A 749 4.12 -1.82 -23.69
C SER A 749 4.04 -1.65 -25.20
N TYR A 750 2.85 -1.92 -25.73
CA TYR A 750 2.55 -1.70 -27.13
C TYR A 750 1.12 -1.17 -27.29
N ARG A 751 0.96 -0.10 -28.03
CA ARG A 751 -0.36 0.48 -28.39
C ARG A 751 -0.48 0.58 -29.90
N PHE A 752 -1.62 0.17 -30.43
CA PHE A 752 -1.91 0.32 -31.85
C PHE A 752 -3.39 0.59 -32.11
N LEU A 753 -3.64 1.28 -33.20
CA LEU A 753 -4.98 1.53 -33.70
C LEU A 753 -5.35 0.48 -34.74
N LEU A 754 -6.55 -0.05 -34.61
CA LEU A 754 -7.13 -0.93 -35.62
C LEU A 754 -7.85 -0.11 -36.73
N PRO A 755 -7.97 -0.67 -37.96
CA PRO A 755 -8.64 0.01 -39.04
C PRO A 755 -10.10 0.40 -38.75
N ASN A 756 -10.76 -0.31 -37.84
CA ASN A 756 -12.12 -0.02 -37.38
C ASN A 756 -12.21 1.09 -36.34
N GLY A 757 -11.11 1.81 -36.07
CA GLY A 757 -11.04 2.86 -35.05
C GLY A 757 -10.85 2.34 -33.63
N GLY A 758 -10.69 1.03 -33.43
CA GLY A 758 -10.41 0.42 -32.14
C GLY A 758 -8.96 0.70 -31.68
N ASN A 759 -8.77 0.88 -30.40
CA ASN A 759 -7.44 1.03 -29.76
C ASN A 759 -7.14 -0.20 -28.91
N VAL A 760 -6.05 -0.87 -29.20
CA VAL A 760 -5.54 -2.01 -28.43
C VAL A 760 -4.26 -1.59 -27.74
N ALA A 761 -4.16 -1.91 -26.43
CA ALA A 761 -2.92 -1.72 -25.69
C ALA A 761 -2.56 -3.00 -24.91
N PHE A 762 -1.29 -3.38 -25.02
CA PHE A 762 -0.70 -4.47 -24.24
C PHE A 762 0.31 -3.92 -23.25
N LEU A 763 0.33 -4.49 -22.06
CA LEU A 763 1.32 -4.28 -21.04
C LEU A 763 1.85 -5.65 -20.58
N ALA A 764 3.15 -5.81 -20.57
CA ALA A 764 3.81 -6.97 -20.02
C ALA A 764 4.87 -6.50 -19.01
N GLY A 765 4.90 -7.11 -17.84
CA GLY A 765 5.88 -6.83 -16.82
C GLY A 765 6.35 -8.11 -16.16
N ALA A 766 7.63 -8.21 -15.82
CA ALA A 766 8.18 -9.32 -15.06
C ALA A 766 9.23 -8.81 -14.07
N ASN A 767 9.24 -9.39 -12.88
CA ASN A 767 10.31 -9.21 -11.89
C ASN A 767 10.77 -10.58 -11.42
N LEU A 768 12.06 -10.86 -11.60
CA LEU A 768 12.73 -12.03 -11.06
C LEU A 768 13.72 -11.51 -10.02
N GLN A 769 13.57 -11.95 -8.77
CA GLN A 769 14.38 -11.45 -7.66
C GLN A 769 14.77 -12.55 -6.69
N GLU A 770 15.87 -12.35 -6.02
CA GLU A 770 16.32 -13.21 -4.94
C GLU A 770 17.00 -12.39 -3.85
N THR A 771 16.61 -12.64 -2.61
CA THR A 771 17.25 -12.08 -1.41
C THR A 771 17.98 -13.18 -0.68
N THR A 772 19.25 -12.95 -0.37
CA THR A 772 20.11 -13.84 0.39
C THR A 772 20.60 -13.15 1.66
N LEU A 773 20.71 -13.93 2.74
CA LEU A 773 21.34 -13.51 3.96
C LEU A 773 22.87 -13.51 3.75
N THR A 774 23.54 -12.39 4.06
CA THR A 774 24.99 -12.29 3.90
C THR A 774 25.74 -12.32 5.21
N LYS A 775 25.09 -11.91 6.31
CA LYS A 775 25.67 -11.92 7.66
C LYS A 775 24.55 -11.91 8.70
N VAL A 776 24.78 -12.62 9.80
CA VAL A 776 24.03 -12.46 11.05
C VAL A 776 24.96 -11.82 12.07
N ASN A 777 24.53 -10.74 12.68
CA ASN A 777 25.24 -10.07 13.76
C ASN A 777 24.74 -10.64 15.09
N THR A 778 25.65 -11.05 15.94
CA THR A 778 25.34 -11.52 17.30
C THR A 778 26.07 -10.65 18.30
N PRO A 779 25.40 -10.09 19.33
CA PRO A 779 26.07 -9.31 20.35
C PRO A 779 27.11 -10.16 21.08
N LYS A 780 28.19 -9.51 21.52
CA LYS A 780 29.24 -10.16 22.27
C LYS A 780 28.68 -10.76 23.58
N GLY A 781 28.99 -12.02 23.82
CA GLY A 781 28.46 -12.77 24.96
C GLY A 781 27.13 -13.49 24.71
N LEU A 782 26.50 -13.26 23.52
CA LEU A 782 25.27 -13.94 23.11
C LEU A 782 25.47 -14.86 21.89
N GLU A 783 26.69 -15.30 21.62
CA GLU A 783 27.01 -16.13 20.46
C GLU A 783 26.21 -17.45 20.43
N ALA A 784 25.99 -18.05 21.61
CA ALA A 784 25.17 -19.25 21.76
C ALA A 784 23.67 -18.99 21.42
N TYR A 785 23.24 -17.76 21.49
CA TYR A 785 21.85 -17.33 21.21
C TYR A 785 21.62 -16.89 19.76
N ARG A 786 22.54 -17.18 18.85
CA ARG A 786 22.43 -16.76 17.44
C ARG A 786 21.05 -17.04 16.82
N TYR A 787 20.49 -18.21 17.11
CA TYR A 787 19.18 -18.63 16.57
C TYR A 787 17.97 -17.99 17.29
N ILE A 788 18.19 -17.30 18.39
CA ILE A 788 17.20 -16.45 19.06
C ILE A 788 17.38 -15.01 18.59
N ILE A 789 18.62 -14.53 18.45
CA ILE A 789 18.91 -13.18 17.91
C ILE A 789 18.35 -13.00 16.49
N PHE A 790 18.48 -14.03 15.65
CA PHE A 790 17.91 -14.05 14.31
C PHE A 790 17.45 -15.48 14.02
N ASP A 791 16.18 -15.72 14.26
CA ASP A 791 15.60 -17.04 14.14
C ASP A 791 15.30 -17.41 12.68
N GLU A 792 15.00 -18.68 12.46
CA GLU A 792 14.75 -19.22 11.13
C GLU A 792 13.42 -18.70 10.54
N SER A 793 12.48 -18.27 11.40
CA SER A 793 11.24 -17.63 10.95
C SER A 793 11.53 -16.27 10.30
N GLU A 794 12.45 -15.49 10.90
CA GLU A 794 12.91 -14.23 10.31
C GLU A 794 13.71 -14.46 9.02
N GLU A 795 14.56 -15.48 8.97
CA GLU A 795 15.32 -15.80 7.75
C GLU A 795 14.38 -16.16 6.59
N VAL A 796 13.42 -17.06 6.82
CA VAL A 796 12.43 -17.46 5.80
C VAL A 796 11.57 -16.25 5.39
N ARG A 797 11.15 -15.44 6.35
CA ARG A 797 10.38 -14.22 6.08
C ARG A 797 11.12 -13.26 5.14
N VAL A 798 12.41 -13.05 5.36
CA VAL A 798 13.24 -12.14 4.57
C VAL A 798 13.61 -12.72 3.21
N THR A 799 13.81 -14.04 3.11
CA THR A 799 14.39 -14.67 1.92
C THR A 799 13.39 -15.44 1.05
N ARG A 800 12.26 -15.92 1.61
CA ARG A 800 11.36 -16.87 0.95
C ARG A 800 9.87 -16.55 1.07
N SER A 801 9.45 -15.54 1.86
CA SER A 801 8.03 -15.19 2.02
C SER A 801 7.50 -14.23 0.94
N ILE A 802 8.37 -13.74 0.06
CA ILE A 802 8.01 -12.90 -1.09
C ILE A 802 8.23 -13.70 -2.37
N PRO A 803 7.31 -13.69 -3.34
CA PRO A 803 7.50 -14.38 -4.59
C PRO A 803 8.79 -13.94 -5.28
N LYS A 804 9.66 -14.92 -5.60
CA LYS A 804 10.89 -14.64 -6.37
C LYS A 804 10.58 -14.23 -7.81
N THR A 805 9.43 -14.62 -8.32
CA THR A 805 8.98 -14.32 -9.68
C THR A 805 7.57 -13.74 -9.64
N LYS A 806 7.38 -12.60 -10.29
CA LYS A 806 6.07 -12.02 -10.55
C LYS A 806 5.99 -11.60 -12.01
N ILE A 807 4.91 -12.01 -12.71
CA ILE A 807 4.68 -11.67 -14.11
C ILE A 807 3.29 -11.06 -14.24
N THR A 808 3.18 -9.94 -14.93
CA THR A 808 1.91 -9.28 -15.23
C THR A 808 1.74 -9.22 -16.73
N LEU A 809 0.60 -9.68 -17.23
CA LEU A 809 0.19 -9.57 -18.62
C LEU A 809 -1.17 -8.88 -18.65
N GLN A 810 -1.30 -7.81 -19.40
CA GLN A 810 -2.56 -7.07 -19.52
C GLN A 810 -2.82 -6.68 -20.98
N GLY A 811 -4.03 -6.92 -21.45
CA GLY A 811 -4.57 -6.43 -22.71
C GLY A 811 -5.79 -5.55 -22.46
N THR A 812 -5.87 -4.42 -23.13
CA THR A 812 -7.07 -3.58 -23.17
C THR A 812 -7.49 -3.35 -24.60
N TYR A 813 -8.79 -3.38 -24.85
CA TYR A 813 -9.38 -3.10 -26.16
C TYR A 813 -10.51 -2.09 -26.00
N ASN A 814 -10.37 -0.95 -26.66
CA ASN A 814 -11.39 0.09 -26.69
C ASN A 814 -11.92 0.24 -28.10
N ILE A 815 -13.23 0.12 -28.27
CA ILE A 815 -13.90 0.29 -29.54
C ILE A 815 -15.25 0.98 -29.34
N ASN A 816 -15.49 2.08 -30.06
CA ASN A 816 -16.70 2.87 -29.95
C ASN A 816 -17.06 3.22 -28.48
N LYS A 817 -18.14 2.63 -27.97
CA LYS A 817 -18.61 2.81 -26.60
C LYS A 817 -18.12 1.73 -25.64
N PHE A 818 -17.43 0.69 -26.12
CA PHE A 818 -17.00 -0.45 -25.33
C PHE A 818 -15.52 -0.35 -24.97
N ASN A 819 -15.20 -0.83 -23.79
CA ASN A 819 -13.82 -1.11 -23.36
C ASN A 819 -13.77 -2.50 -22.72
N PHE A 820 -12.69 -3.21 -22.97
CA PHE A 820 -12.46 -4.55 -22.43
C PHE A 820 -11.08 -4.59 -21.78
N LEU A 821 -10.96 -5.31 -20.67
CA LEU A 821 -9.71 -5.62 -20.00
C LEU A 821 -9.61 -7.14 -19.82
N LEU A 822 -8.46 -7.68 -20.15
CA LEU A 822 -8.01 -8.99 -19.72
C LEU A 822 -6.65 -8.82 -19.05
N ARG A 823 -6.50 -9.31 -17.82
CA ARG A 823 -5.24 -9.26 -17.10
C ARG A 823 -4.98 -10.58 -16.41
N SER A 824 -3.74 -11.03 -16.47
CA SER A 824 -3.30 -12.23 -15.75
C SER A 824 -1.99 -11.93 -15.02
N VAL A 825 -1.92 -12.30 -13.74
CA VAL A 825 -0.75 -12.08 -12.90
C VAL A 825 -0.31 -13.40 -12.30
N TYR A 826 0.96 -13.73 -12.52
CA TYR A 826 1.65 -14.86 -11.91
C TYR A 826 2.37 -14.42 -10.66
N PHE A 827 2.18 -15.15 -9.58
CA PHE A 827 2.95 -15.05 -8.35
C PHE A 827 3.67 -16.39 -8.13
N GLY A 828 4.99 -16.34 -8.01
CA GLY A 828 5.82 -17.52 -7.72
C GLY A 828 5.56 -18.08 -6.34
N SER A 829 6.15 -19.25 -6.07
CA SER A 829 6.04 -19.91 -4.77
C SER A 829 6.61 -19.06 -3.63
N VAL A 830 6.03 -19.21 -2.45
CA VAL A 830 6.49 -18.61 -1.20
C VAL A 830 6.58 -19.67 -0.11
N SER A 831 7.36 -19.43 0.93
CA SER A 831 7.47 -20.36 2.05
C SER A 831 7.15 -19.64 3.37
N ALA A 832 6.57 -20.38 4.30
CA ALA A 832 6.44 -20.00 5.69
C ALA A 832 7.04 -21.10 6.57
N VAL A 833 7.33 -20.76 7.81
CA VAL A 833 7.90 -21.67 8.79
C VAL A 833 7.23 -21.46 10.14
N SER A 834 6.99 -22.54 10.85
CA SER A 834 6.47 -22.52 12.22
C SER A 834 7.48 -23.18 13.16
N GLN A 835 7.73 -22.58 14.30
CA GLN A 835 8.58 -23.17 15.34
C GLN A 835 7.84 -24.34 15.99
N LEU A 836 8.49 -25.50 16.07
CA LEU A 836 7.93 -26.71 16.69
C LEU A 836 8.16 -26.74 18.21
N ASN A 837 9.34 -26.29 18.64
CA ASN A 837 9.75 -26.29 20.04
C ASN A 837 10.71 -25.14 20.31
N ALA A 838 11.05 -24.95 21.57
CA ALA A 838 11.99 -23.92 22.02
C ALA A 838 13.34 -24.53 22.45
N ASN A 839 13.78 -25.64 21.83
CA ASN A 839 15.04 -26.26 22.14
C ASN A 839 16.22 -25.29 22.01
N PHE A 840 17.13 -25.36 22.96
CA PHE A 840 18.36 -24.59 22.94
C PHE A 840 19.54 -25.50 22.51
N PRO A 841 20.52 -25.04 21.74
CA PRO A 841 20.68 -23.66 21.23
C PRO A 841 19.87 -23.36 19.95
N LYS A 842 19.26 -24.35 19.33
CA LYS A 842 18.48 -24.16 18.09
C LYS A 842 17.11 -24.82 18.22
N PRO A 843 16.01 -24.06 18.03
CA PRO A 843 14.67 -24.62 17.90
C PRO A 843 14.52 -25.49 16.65
N ASP A 844 13.57 -26.43 16.67
CA ASP A 844 13.15 -27.17 15.50
C ASP A 844 12.01 -26.42 14.79
N TYR A 845 11.95 -26.57 13.47
CA TYR A 845 11.03 -25.83 12.62
C TYR A 845 10.30 -26.74 11.63
N TYR A 846 9.05 -26.39 11.35
CA TYR A 846 8.23 -26.99 10.31
C TYR A 846 8.04 -26.02 9.14
N TYR A 847 8.42 -26.46 7.94
CA TYR A 847 8.36 -25.66 6.72
C TYR A 847 7.14 -26.02 5.89
N GLN A 848 6.48 -25.02 5.36
CA GLN A 848 5.46 -25.15 4.33
C GLN A 848 5.78 -24.24 3.15
N THR A 849 5.86 -24.83 1.95
CA THR A 849 5.99 -24.09 0.70
C THR A 849 4.63 -24.08 0.00
N TYR A 850 4.20 -22.89 -0.39
CA TYR A 850 2.95 -22.63 -1.07
C TYR A 850 3.18 -22.55 -2.57
N SER A 851 2.29 -23.16 -3.35
CA SER A 851 2.39 -23.29 -4.80
C SER A 851 2.34 -21.93 -5.51
N PRO A 852 2.96 -21.81 -6.69
CA PRO A 852 2.77 -20.63 -7.52
C PRO A 852 1.33 -20.55 -8.04
N ILE A 853 0.85 -19.33 -8.29
CA ILE A 853 -0.53 -19.10 -8.71
C ILE A 853 -0.63 -18.10 -9.86
N TRP A 854 -1.64 -18.30 -10.73
CA TRP A 854 -2.11 -17.34 -11.71
C TRP A 854 -3.46 -16.76 -11.30
N ILE A 855 -3.57 -15.44 -11.26
CA ILE A 855 -4.84 -14.74 -11.02
C ILE A 855 -5.21 -14.00 -12.28
N THR A 856 -6.38 -14.30 -12.84
CA THR A 856 -6.86 -13.69 -14.09
C THR A 856 -8.12 -12.87 -13.82
N ASP A 857 -8.12 -11.63 -14.29
CA ASP A 857 -9.22 -10.68 -14.20
C ASP A 857 -9.76 -10.37 -15.58
N ILE A 858 -11.07 -10.18 -15.69
CA ILE A 858 -11.74 -9.73 -16.89
C ILE A 858 -12.76 -8.65 -16.59
N SER A 859 -12.87 -7.65 -17.46
CA SER A 859 -13.95 -6.66 -17.37
C SER A 859 -14.40 -6.18 -18.74
N ALA A 860 -15.65 -5.71 -18.79
CA ALA A 860 -16.26 -5.07 -19.93
C ALA A 860 -16.97 -3.79 -19.49
N GLY A 861 -16.63 -2.68 -20.08
CA GLY A 861 -17.23 -1.38 -19.81
C GLY A 861 -18.04 -0.91 -21.02
N TYR A 862 -19.14 -0.22 -20.75
CA TYR A 862 -20.00 0.39 -21.74
C TYR A 862 -20.27 1.86 -21.39
N ARG A 863 -19.99 2.75 -22.33
CA ARG A 863 -20.29 4.18 -22.21
C ARG A 863 -21.75 4.42 -22.56
N ILE A 864 -22.57 4.52 -21.53
CA ILE A 864 -24.04 4.72 -21.65
C ILE A 864 -24.31 6.08 -22.30
N THR A 865 -23.67 7.13 -21.76
CA THR A 865 -23.72 8.49 -22.27
C THR A 865 -22.29 9.04 -22.42
N PRO A 866 -22.05 10.21 -23.02
CA PRO A 866 -20.72 10.83 -23.01
C PRO A 866 -20.13 11.06 -21.59
N VAL A 867 -21.00 11.14 -20.59
CA VAL A 867 -20.65 11.39 -19.19
C VAL A 867 -20.56 10.11 -18.36
N LEU A 868 -21.48 9.14 -18.59
CA LEU A 868 -21.69 7.97 -17.73
C LEU A 868 -21.19 6.68 -18.39
N GLN A 869 -20.39 5.93 -17.67
CA GLN A 869 -19.89 4.60 -18.03
C GLN A 869 -20.25 3.58 -16.94
N ALA A 870 -20.71 2.41 -17.35
CA ALA A 870 -20.84 1.24 -16.50
C ALA A 870 -19.77 0.20 -16.88
N THR A 871 -19.15 -0.44 -15.90
CA THR A 871 -18.18 -1.53 -16.09
C THR A 871 -18.58 -2.68 -15.21
N VAL A 872 -18.63 -3.88 -15.76
CA VAL A 872 -18.85 -5.13 -15.03
C VAL A 872 -17.66 -6.06 -15.27
N GLY A 873 -17.38 -6.93 -14.31
CA GLY A 873 -16.28 -7.87 -14.49
C GLY A 873 -16.12 -8.79 -13.30
N VAL A 874 -15.05 -9.55 -13.36
CA VAL A 874 -14.71 -10.54 -12.34
C VAL A 874 -13.23 -10.45 -12.04
N ASN A 875 -12.90 -10.27 -10.77
CA ASN A 875 -11.57 -10.47 -10.24
C ASN A 875 -11.40 -11.95 -9.90
N ASN A 876 -10.24 -12.52 -10.23
CA ASN A 876 -9.94 -13.94 -10.04
C ASN A 876 -10.99 -14.86 -10.71
N LEU A 877 -11.13 -14.71 -12.01
CA LEU A 877 -12.14 -15.40 -12.85
C LEU A 877 -12.20 -16.92 -12.62
N PHE A 878 -11.06 -17.55 -12.42
CA PHE A 878 -10.95 -19.01 -12.25
C PHE A 878 -11.09 -19.46 -10.79
N ASN A 879 -11.45 -18.55 -9.88
CA ASN A 879 -11.61 -18.82 -8.44
C ASN A 879 -10.39 -19.53 -7.83
N VAL A 880 -9.19 -19.09 -8.21
CA VAL A 880 -7.94 -19.63 -7.66
C VAL A 880 -7.87 -19.27 -6.18
N LEU A 881 -7.83 -20.28 -5.33
CA LEU A 881 -7.59 -20.16 -3.90
C LEU A 881 -6.14 -20.53 -3.62
N GLY A 882 -5.54 -19.93 -2.59
CA GLY A 882 -4.23 -20.33 -2.11
C GLY A 882 -4.24 -21.71 -1.48
N ASP A 883 -3.05 -22.30 -1.33
CA ASP A 883 -2.87 -23.52 -0.56
C ASP A 883 -3.30 -23.29 0.89
N TYR A 884 -3.84 -24.31 1.52
CA TYR A 884 -4.22 -24.23 2.91
C TYR A 884 -2.98 -24.23 3.82
N SER A 885 -3.04 -23.43 4.88
CA SER A 885 -2.02 -23.48 5.93
C SER A 885 -2.19 -24.76 6.74
N ILE A 886 -1.18 -25.61 6.74
CA ILE A 886 -1.15 -26.88 7.48
C ILE A 886 -0.57 -26.59 8.87
N PRO A 887 -1.27 -26.94 9.96
CA PRO A 887 -0.70 -26.83 11.31
C PRO A 887 0.56 -27.66 11.44
N ALA A 888 1.55 -27.14 12.17
CA ALA A 888 2.77 -27.91 12.45
C ALA A 888 2.45 -29.17 13.25
N PRO A 889 3.15 -30.29 13.01
CA PRO A 889 2.99 -31.53 13.80
C PRO A 889 3.14 -31.23 15.31
N GLY A 890 2.27 -31.80 16.11
CA GLY A 890 2.24 -31.59 17.56
C GLY A 890 1.67 -30.24 18.01
N SER A 891 1.22 -29.42 17.08
CA SER A 891 0.46 -28.19 17.39
C SER A 891 -0.91 -28.59 17.91
N ASN A 892 -1.25 -28.18 19.13
CA ASN A 892 -2.60 -28.31 19.70
C ASN A 892 -3.63 -27.37 19.02
N ILE A 893 -3.24 -26.76 17.91
CA ILE A 893 -4.05 -25.82 17.16
C ILE A 893 -4.41 -26.49 15.83
N THR A 894 -5.33 -27.42 15.87
CA THR A 894 -6.05 -27.88 14.68
C THR A 894 -6.94 -26.75 14.21
N ARG A 895 -6.38 -25.85 13.46
CA ARG A 895 -7.10 -24.70 12.93
C ARG A 895 -7.65 -25.04 11.57
N THR A 896 -8.83 -24.52 11.37
CA THR A 896 -9.51 -24.30 10.12
C THR A 896 -8.56 -24.19 8.95
N ASN A 897 -8.81 -25.01 7.96
CA ASN A 897 -8.16 -24.93 6.66
C ASN A 897 -8.54 -23.59 5.99
N SER A 898 -7.77 -22.54 6.19
CA SER A 898 -7.91 -21.28 5.47
C SER A 898 -6.77 -21.12 4.46
N PRO A 899 -7.04 -20.52 3.30
CA PRO A 899 -5.98 -20.20 2.34
C PRO A 899 -4.89 -19.35 2.98
N SER A 900 -3.64 -19.66 2.67
CA SER A 900 -2.51 -18.98 3.25
C SER A 900 -2.50 -17.48 2.91
N ALA A 901 -2.39 -16.65 3.91
CA ALA A 901 -2.16 -15.21 3.73
C ALA A 901 -0.79 -14.89 3.11
N ALA A 902 0.14 -15.85 3.11
CA ALA A 902 1.45 -15.68 2.48
C ALA A 902 1.37 -15.64 0.95
N GLN A 903 0.35 -16.28 0.34
CA GLN A 903 0.12 -16.24 -1.09
C GLN A 903 -0.65 -14.97 -1.47
N SER A 904 0.00 -14.06 -2.17
CA SER A 904 -0.57 -12.76 -2.56
C SER A 904 -1.89 -12.91 -3.33
N GLY A 905 -2.96 -12.27 -2.82
CA GLY A 905 -4.23 -12.11 -3.53
C GLY A 905 -5.18 -13.32 -3.55
N THR A 906 -4.85 -14.43 -2.90
CA THR A 906 -5.64 -15.67 -2.99
C THR A 906 -6.72 -15.82 -1.93
N SER A 907 -6.66 -15.11 -0.83
CA SER A 907 -7.60 -15.26 0.30
C SER A 907 -9.04 -14.90 -0.06
N THR A 908 -9.26 -14.19 -1.16
CA THR A 908 -10.59 -13.67 -1.52
C THR A 908 -11.36 -14.53 -2.53
N GLY A 909 -10.68 -15.34 -3.35
CA GLY A 909 -11.31 -16.12 -4.42
C GLY A 909 -11.98 -15.26 -5.49
N LEU A 910 -12.95 -15.81 -6.20
CA LEU A 910 -13.69 -15.14 -7.28
C LEU A 910 -14.57 -14.01 -6.72
N GLN A 911 -14.42 -12.80 -7.31
CA GLN A 911 -15.16 -11.59 -6.94
C GLN A 911 -15.74 -10.91 -8.18
N PRO A 912 -17.05 -11.08 -8.48
CA PRO A 912 -17.74 -10.23 -9.43
C PRO A 912 -17.81 -8.79 -8.88
N PHE A 913 -17.79 -7.82 -9.81
CA PHE A 913 -17.92 -6.41 -9.47
C PHE A 913 -18.75 -5.65 -10.50
N ILE A 914 -19.31 -4.55 -10.05
CA ILE A 914 -19.91 -3.51 -10.88
C ILE A 914 -19.29 -2.16 -10.53
N ARG A 915 -18.99 -1.35 -11.54
CA ARG A 915 -18.53 0.02 -11.38
C ARG A 915 -19.37 0.97 -12.23
N LEU A 916 -19.77 2.07 -11.61
CA LEU A 916 -20.35 3.20 -12.30
C LEU A 916 -19.38 4.38 -12.19
N SER A 917 -19.08 5.04 -13.32
CA SER A 917 -18.18 6.19 -13.36
C SER A 917 -18.81 7.31 -14.17
N ALA A 918 -18.71 8.53 -13.67
CA ALA A 918 -19.18 9.73 -14.35
C ALA A 918 -18.04 10.74 -14.49
N THR A 919 -17.95 11.41 -15.65
CA THR A 919 -16.97 12.48 -15.89
C THR A 919 -17.68 13.62 -16.60
N PHE A 920 -17.76 14.76 -15.94
CA PHE A 920 -18.26 16.02 -16.49
C PHE A 920 -17.07 16.94 -16.79
N LYS A 921 -17.07 17.58 -17.96
CA LYS A 921 -16.03 18.49 -18.44
C LYS A 921 -16.58 19.88 -18.66
#